data_d98745082851d3fc32a191bb6868cc96
#
_entry.id   d98745082851d3fc32a191bb6868cc96
#
_cell.length_a   1.000
_cell.length_b   1.000
_cell.length_c   1.000
_cell.angle_alpha   90.00
_cell.angle_beta   90.00
_cell.angle_gamma   90.00
#
_symmetry.space_group_name_H-M   'P 1'
#
loop_
_entity.id
_entity.type
_entity.pdbx_description
1 polymer ?
#
loop_
_entity_poly.entity_id
_entity_poly.type
_entity_poly.pdbx_seq_one_letter_code
_entity_poly.pdbx_strand_id
1 'polypeptide(L)'
;MQKKLLLKLSVVFLLLLKLIPVRASVVDAKHALSFKQHIDTLQTGSSLYLVDENQFPIAGLKIVNTKTKKTAITDNNGIAELSYSTGDVIAVYVQQSLVLKTEMSKDRNVITVSSKNPGVAALRPVRTLFDQTVKSTLSTMATDVVYGSDLTKSPVTSVKAAITGRLSGMFTNQNSGRLGSEGRTDGTAALISLGSLGSDAVTMSLRGQNPVVIVDGIPRPLTIFNMEEIESVTVLKDAVSTAMLGVKGASGAILITTRRGTKAKQTISFTAQTAVQKLLKVPQGLNAFQYATLNNEARVNDGLAPAYTAADLQAYQNGSDPQGHPDVNWTDLVTKPTSRFNHYTLNVAGGNDFGKYFVAVEHINQNGLFRTSDINTYDTDNTFKSYVIRSNVDLQINKKLSGGINLMGRLINSNDPGYGSQAILNSIYATPANAYPVFNPNGSYATTSSYQNNIYAQSVGSGYIGTYKRDVSADLFLKRTFDEITKGLWLKAKASIYATLSENTYRNKSFASFFYNPTTKVYTQYGTIGTQNNYTGINYQGHSDYEELSLGYDRNFDKHGLSAVVLANHDNSFTGSDLPYTVQGISGKASYNYDEKYVAELAFGYNGSNYYPPAGDYKYGFFPAVAMAWNINKENFLKDSKWLNTLKLYGSYGKTGNDNPGYFVYIQRYFDGTSTYFGSTPGSNTSIFEQVLANPNITWEKANKFNLGLQGTILDNKLGFTVEYYRDKYYDLLMQRGKNSALIGQSYPLENIGQSRYTGWDFKLNFQQSLNDFSYYIAATGGLQQSKVLYQNEVNQPYPWMARTGQAVGQRFGYIAEGLFQNTSEIAGSAKLEGHTAQPGDIKYRDLNGDGIINQLDQTVIGNTKPLFYYGLNLGFQFKGFDFSALLQGALNRTIYLSNNTEWAFQNNGFGQAWEHNLDRWTPQTAATATMPRLSIGTNINNEATSTFWQHSGNYLRLKNIEVGYTIPNSLTKRIGLQSIRVFGNATNLLTFAAYDRVDPEVYNGNYPLQRSINMGINIKF
;
A
#
# COMPACT_ATOMS: atom_id res chain seq x y z
N MET A 1 -12.96 8.72 32.43
CA MET A 1 -13.19 7.70 31.40
C MET A 1 -12.28 6.49 31.56
N GLN A 2 -10.96 6.65 31.70
CA GLN A 2 -10.01 5.54 31.91
C GLN A 2 -10.34 4.58 33.04
N LYS A 3 -10.86 5.10 34.20
CA LYS A 3 -11.29 4.23 35.31
C LYS A 3 -12.49 3.34 35.00
N LYS A 4 -13.41 3.76 34.12
CA LYS A 4 -14.56 2.95 33.69
C LYS A 4 -14.17 1.85 32.69
N LEU A 5 -13.15 2.10 31.84
CA LEU A 5 -12.63 1.12 30.89
C LEU A 5 -11.82 0.05 31.61
N LEU A 6 -10.94 0.46 32.54
CA LEU A 6 -10.19 -0.46 33.40
C LEU A 6 -11.13 -1.28 34.28
N LEU A 7 -12.23 -0.69 34.75
CA LEU A 7 -13.23 -1.39 35.55
C LEU A 7 -14.02 -2.41 34.71
N LYS A 8 -14.37 -2.10 33.47
CA LYS A 8 -15.01 -3.06 32.54
C LYS A 8 -14.06 -4.21 32.18
N LEU A 9 -12.80 -3.91 31.90
CA LEU A 9 -11.77 -4.94 31.65
C LEU A 9 -11.50 -5.80 32.87
N SER A 10 -11.43 -5.22 34.07
CA SER A 10 -11.26 -5.99 35.30
C SER A 10 -12.49 -6.81 35.67
N VAL A 11 -13.70 -6.33 35.37
CA VAL A 11 -14.94 -7.11 35.59
C VAL A 11 -15.03 -8.28 34.61
N VAL A 12 -14.69 -8.10 33.34
CA VAL A 12 -14.62 -9.18 32.35
C VAL A 12 -13.51 -10.17 32.70
N PHE A 13 -12.36 -9.68 33.14
CA PHE A 13 -11.25 -10.51 33.60
C PHE A 13 -11.57 -11.29 34.89
N LEU A 14 -12.25 -10.65 35.85
CA LEU A 14 -12.74 -11.28 37.08
C LEU A 14 -13.89 -12.27 36.84
N LEU A 15 -14.76 -12.01 35.88
CA LEU A 15 -15.81 -12.95 35.46
C LEU A 15 -15.20 -14.17 34.76
N LEU A 16 -14.16 -13.99 33.94
CA LEU A 16 -13.41 -15.07 33.32
C LEU A 16 -12.61 -15.90 34.35
N LEU A 17 -12.03 -15.26 35.37
CA LEU A 17 -11.34 -15.94 36.47
C LEU A 17 -12.29 -16.72 37.37
N LYS A 18 -13.54 -16.27 37.56
CA LYS A 18 -14.56 -17.01 38.32
C LYS A 18 -15.12 -18.24 37.58
N LEU A 19 -14.98 -18.31 36.29
CA LEU A 19 -15.42 -19.44 35.43
C LEU A 19 -14.36 -20.57 35.32
N ILE A 20 -13.15 -20.34 35.83
CA ILE A 20 -12.08 -21.32 35.85
C ILE A 20 -11.89 -21.76 37.30
N PRO A 21 -12.29 -22.97 37.73
CA PRO A 21 -11.87 -23.50 38.98
C PRO A 21 -10.39 -23.92 38.88
N VAL A 22 -9.48 -22.95 39.05
CA VAL A 22 -8.05 -23.26 39.19
C VAL A 22 -7.85 -23.88 40.59
N ARG A 23 -7.89 -25.20 40.67
CA ARG A 23 -7.15 -25.92 41.70
C ARG A 23 -5.68 -25.83 41.29
N ALA A 24 -4.97 -24.88 41.86
CA ALA A 24 -3.52 -24.87 41.83
C ALA A 24 -3.04 -26.06 42.69
N SER A 25 -2.86 -27.23 42.06
CA SER A 25 -2.00 -28.24 42.61
C SER A 25 -0.56 -27.85 42.22
N VAL A 26 0.25 -27.66 43.26
CA VAL A 26 1.72 -27.58 43.10
C VAL A 26 2.16 -28.87 42.40
N VAL A 27 2.53 -28.77 41.15
CA VAL A 27 3.08 -29.89 40.37
C VAL A 27 4.54 -30.06 40.84
N ASP A 28 4.76 -31.11 41.60
CA ASP A 28 6.05 -31.52 42.07
C ASP A 28 7.03 -31.71 40.89
N ALA A 29 8.25 -31.22 41.03
CA ALA A 29 9.30 -31.24 39.99
C ALA A 29 9.70 -32.67 39.51
N LYS A 30 9.18 -33.72 40.15
CA LYS A 30 9.34 -35.12 39.73
C LYS A 30 8.50 -35.49 38.49
N HIS A 31 7.45 -34.77 38.18
CA HIS A 31 6.64 -35.03 36.96
C HIS A 31 7.23 -34.41 35.68
N ALA A 32 8.16 -33.49 35.79
CA ALA A 32 8.88 -32.94 34.61
C ALA A 32 9.85 -33.95 33.97
N LEU A 33 10.31 -34.93 34.72
CA LEU A 33 11.19 -36.01 34.21
C LEU A 33 10.40 -37.18 33.59
N SER A 34 9.11 -37.35 33.91
CA SER A 34 8.24 -38.36 33.32
C SER A 34 7.73 -37.97 31.93
N PHE A 35 7.73 -36.65 31.60
CA PHE A 35 7.38 -36.17 30.26
C PHE A 35 8.38 -36.57 29.18
N LYS A 36 9.64 -36.82 29.57
CA LYS A 36 10.69 -37.23 28.65
C LYS A 36 10.55 -38.69 28.20
N GLN A 37 9.93 -39.54 29.01
CA GLN A 37 9.76 -40.97 28.70
C GLN A 37 8.54 -41.29 27.85
N HIS A 38 7.51 -40.41 27.80
CA HIS A 38 6.33 -40.63 26.94
C HIS A 38 6.48 -40.12 25.49
N ILE A 39 7.56 -39.39 25.21
CA ILE A 39 7.84 -38.92 23.83
C ILE A 39 8.69 -39.95 23.04
N ASP A 40 9.39 -40.84 23.73
CA ASP A 40 10.26 -41.84 23.10
C ASP A 40 9.52 -43.12 22.61
N THR A 41 8.22 -43.28 22.88
CA THR A 41 7.45 -44.46 22.42
C THR A 41 6.63 -44.23 21.15
N LEU A 42 6.75 -43.12 20.47
CA LEU A 42 6.31 -42.93 19.07
C LEU A 42 7.43 -43.40 18.10
N GLN A 43 7.97 -44.57 18.33
CA GLN A 43 8.83 -45.25 17.38
C GLN A 43 7.99 -46.00 16.37
N THR A 44 8.34 -45.79 15.12
CA THR A 44 7.87 -46.31 13.85
C THR A 44 6.74 -45.51 13.22
N GLY A 45 7.13 -44.66 12.26
CA GLY A 45 6.39 -43.78 11.43
C GLY A 45 5.11 -44.39 10.83
N SER A 46 3.96 -44.03 11.43
CA SER A 46 2.66 -44.27 10.81
C SER A 46 1.96 -42.96 10.40
N SER A 47 2.39 -41.79 10.92
CA SER A 47 1.73 -40.51 10.62
C SER A 47 2.62 -39.58 9.83
N LEU A 48 2.19 -39.16 8.66
CA LEU A 48 2.83 -38.16 7.81
C LEU A 48 2.05 -36.84 7.90
N TYR A 49 2.76 -35.74 8.08
CA TYR A 49 2.22 -34.41 8.15
C TYR A 49 2.53 -33.65 6.85
N LEU A 50 1.52 -33.29 6.09
CA LEU A 50 1.64 -32.61 4.82
C LEU A 50 1.25 -31.14 4.93
N VAL A 51 2.24 -30.27 4.67
CA VAL A 51 2.09 -28.82 4.74
C VAL A 51 2.62 -28.18 3.46
N ASP A 52 2.26 -26.92 3.25
CA ASP A 52 2.93 -26.12 2.24
C ASP A 52 4.15 -25.36 2.81
N GLU A 53 4.77 -24.53 1.99
CA GLU A 53 5.92 -23.70 2.35
C GLU A 53 5.60 -22.65 3.44
N ASN A 54 4.32 -22.33 3.66
CA ASN A 54 3.87 -21.45 4.74
C ASN A 54 3.53 -22.22 6.02
N GLN A 55 3.83 -23.53 6.08
CA GLN A 55 3.47 -24.44 7.17
C GLN A 55 1.95 -24.64 7.35
N PHE A 56 1.17 -24.30 6.30
CA PHE A 56 -0.27 -24.54 6.31
C PHE A 56 -0.58 -26.01 6.03
N PRO A 57 -1.36 -26.70 6.88
CA PRO A 57 -1.73 -28.11 6.66
C PRO A 57 -2.66 -28.25 5.44
N ILE A 58 -2.36 -29.20 4.57
CA ILE A 58 -3.15 -29.44 3.36
C ILE A 58 -3.96 -30.71 3.51
N ALA A 59 -5.27 -30.55 3.56
CA ALA A 59 -6.24 -31.63 3.57
C ALA A 59 -6.53 -32.19 2.16
N GLY A 60 -6.91 -33.47 2.08
CA GLY A 60 -7.37 -34.08 0.83
C GLY A 60 -6.26 -34.49 -0.15
N LEU A 61 -4.98 -34.44 0.26
CA LEU A 61 -3.90 -35.01 -0.51
C LEU A 61 -3.89 -36.54 -0.38
N LYS A 62 -3.86 -37.25 -1.51
CA LYS A 62 -3.66 -38.69 -1.52
C LYS A 62 -2.17 -38.98 -1.52
N ILE A 63 -1.70 -39.75 -0.56
CA ILE A 63 -0.31 -40.23 -0.47
C ILE A 63 -0.25 -41.72 -0.75
N VAL A 64 0.82 -42.11 -1.44
CA VAL A 64 1.05 -43.50 -1.85
C VAL A 64 2.49 -43.86 -1.54
N ASN A 65 2.71 -44.90 -0.74
CA ASN A 65 4.02 -45.51 -0.63
C ASN A 65 4.25 -46.34 -1.92
N THR A 66 5.19 -45.96 -2.75
CA THR A 66 5.42 -46.54 -4.10
C THR A 66 5.89 -48.00 -4.02
N LYS A 67 6.54 -48.38 -2.93
CA LYS A 67 7.03 -49.73 -2.67
C LYS A 67 5.93 -50.62 -2.14
N THR A 68 5.22 -50.27 -1.09
CA THR A 68 4.19 -51.10 -0.45
C THR A 68 2.81 -50.94 -1.09
N LYS A 69 2.62 -49.96 -1.97
CA LYS A 69 1.33 -49.58 -2.62
C LYS A 69 0.23 -49.16 -1.65
N LYS A 70 0.53 -49.04 -0.34
CA LYS A 70 -0.41 -48.50 0.63
C LYS A 70 -0.73 -47.04 0.34
N THR A 71 -1.96 -46.65 0.62
CA THR A 71 -2.46 -45.31 0.37
C THR A 71 -3.14 -44.72 1.59
N ALA A 72 -3.05 -43.41 1.77
CA ALA A 72 -3.80 -42.65 2.77
C ALA A 72 -4.20 -41.27 2.21
N ILE A 73 -5.14 -40.62 2.84
CA ILE A 73 -5.57 -39.24 2.48
C ILE A 73 -5.37 -38.36 3.71
N THR A 74 -4.84 -37.15 3.51
CA THR A 74 -4.64 -36.20 4.60
C THR A 74 -5.96 -35.68 5.15
N ASP A 75 -6.07 -35.61 6.46
CA ASP A 75 -7.18 -35.03 7.21
C ASP A 75 -7.12 -33.48 7.20
N ASN A 76 -8.05 -32.83 7.91
CA ASN A 76 -8.11 -31.37 8.02
C ASN A 76 -6.88 -30.75 8.74
N ASN A 77 -6.09 -31.56 9.45
CA ASN A 77 -4.83 -31.14 10.06
C ASN A 77 -3.61 -31.46 9.17
N GLY A 78 -3.84 -31.93 7.93
CA GLY A 78 -2.77 -32.34 7.03
C GLY A 78 -2.11 -33.66 7.41
N ILE A 79 -2.73 -34.47 8.29
CA ILE A 79 -2.18 -35.74 8.80
C ILE A 79 -2.73 -36.89 7.97
N ALA A 80 -1.83 -37.79 7.57
CA ALA A 80 -2.18 -39.05 6.92
C ALA A 80 -1.47 -40.22 7.59
N GLU A 81 -2.24 -41.24 7.95
CA GLU A 81 -1.72 -42.47 8.56
C GLU A 81 -1.22 -43.42 7.47
N LEU A 82 0.09 -43.53 7.30
CA LEU A 82 0.73 -44.35 6.29
C LEU A 82 2.07 -44.90 6.83
N SER A 83 2.17 -46.22 6.93
CA SER A 83 3.40 -46.88 7.33
C SER A 83 4.49 -46.73 6.24
N TYR A 84 5.69 -46.33 6.64
CA TYR A 84 6.85 -46.23 5.76
C TYR A 84 8.15 -46.62 6.48
N SER A 85 9.15 -46.96 5.71
CA SER A 85 10.51 -47.24 6.13
C SER A 85 11.49 -46.25 5.50
N THR A 86 12.67 -46.08 6.10
CA THR A 86 13.74 -45.28 5.50
C THR A 86 14.09 -45.81 4.10
N GLY A 87 14.18 -44.90 3.12
CA GLY A 87 14.41 -45.23 1.70
C GLY A 87 13.12 -45.50 0.92
N ASP A 88 11.95 -45.56 1.55
CA ASP A 88 10.70 -45.66 0.81
C ASP A 88 10.40 -44.32 0.12
N VAL A 89 9.89 -44.40 -1.11
CA VAL A 89 9.46 -43.24 -1.88
C VAL A 89 7.96 -43.01 -1.69
N ILE A 90 7.59 -41.88 -1.14
CA ILE A 90 6.22 -41.42 -1.00
C ILE A 90 5.84 -40.52 -2.20
N ALA A 91 4.78 -40.90 -2.90
CA ALA A 91 4.20 -40.11 -3.97
C ALA A 91 2.94 -39.40 -3.44
N VAL A 92 2.87 -38.10 -3.67
CA VAL A 92 1.76 -37.23 -3.24
C VAL A 92 0.95 -36.81 -4.45
N TYR A 93 -0.37 -36.96 -4.36
CA TYR A 93 -1.30 -36.69 -5.45
C TYR A 93 -2.40 -35.71 -5.01
N VAL A 94 -2.76 -34.81 -5.93
CA VAL A 94 -4.02 -34.06 -5.89
C VAL A 94 -4.96 -34.72 -6.90
N GLN A 95 -6.09 -35.28 -6.42
CA GLN A 95 -6.93 -36.11 -7.27
C GLN A 95 -6.12 -37.28 -7.88
N GLN A 96 -5.93 -37.30 -9.19
CA GLN A 96 -5.12 -38.29 -9.92
C GLN A 96 -3.74 -37.76 -10.33
N SER A 97 -3.50 -36.46 -10.16
CA SER A 97 -2.27 -35.76 -10.62
C SER A 97 -1.15 -35.91 -9.59
N LEU A 98 0.01 -36.39 -10.01
CA LEU A 98 1.19 -36.47 -9.18
C LEU A 98 1.77 -35.07 -8.96
N VAL A 99 1.93 -34.68 -7.68
CA VAL A 99 2.46 -33.36 -7.27
C VAL A 99 3.91 -33.47 -6.84
N LEU A 100 4.24 -34.53 -6.08
CA LEU A 100 5.56 -34.68 -5.49
C LEU A 100 5.90 -36.17 -5.32
N LYS A 101 7.17 -36.53 -5.55
CA LYS A 101 7.78 -37.76 -5.02
C LYS A 101 8.91 -37.39 -4.09
N THR A 102 8.99 -38.05 -2.94
CA THR A 102 10.01 -37.79 -1.95
C THR A 102 10.45 -39.06 -1.27
N GLU A 103 11.75 -39.23 -1.10
CA GLU A 103 12.32 -40.33 -0.32
C GLU A 103 12.25 -40.03 1.17
N MET A 104 11.90 -41.02 1.95
CA MET A 104 11.73 -40.92 3.38
C MET A 104 13.01 -41.24 4.11
N SER A 105 13.39 -40.41 5.07
CA SER A 105 14.46 -40.65 6.03
C SER A 105 13.86 -40.98 7.40
N LYS A 106 14.66 -41.61 8.28
CA LYS A 106 14.24 -42.08 9.62
C LYS A 106 13.49 -41.03 10.45
N ASP A 107 13.88 -39.75 10.30
CA ASP A 107 13.33 -38.65 11.12
C ASP A 107 12.41 -37.71 10.33
N ARG A 108 12.02 -38.09 9.11
CA ARG A 108 11.22 -37.24 8.25
C ARG A 108 9.74 -37.66 8.32
N ASN A 109 8.96 -36.94 9.08
CA ASN A 109 7.50 -37.11 9.16
C ASN A 109 6.73 -35.92 8.56
N VAL A 110 7.40 -34.87 8.10
CA VAL A 110 6.80 -33.70 7.44
C VAL A 110 7.17 -33.68 5.98
N ILE A 111 6.19 -33.58 5.12
CA ILE A 111 6.33 -33.43 3.66
C ILE A 111 5.79 -32.07 3.28
N THR A 112 6.64 -31.23 2.66
CA THR A 112 6.23 -29.92 2.15
C THR A 112 5.84 -30.06 0.68
N VAL A 113 4.63 -29.60 0.34
CA VAL A 113 4.11 -29.53 -1.04
C VAL A 113 4.02 -28.06 -1.45
N SER A 114 4.24 -27.78 -2.72
CA SER A 114 4.25 -26.38 -3.19
C SER A 114 2.85 -25.82 -3.35
N SER A 115 2.53 -24.71 -2.69
CA SER A 115 1.32 -23.93 -2.90
C SER A 115 1.29 -23.25 -4.28
N LYS A 116 2.38 -23.24 -5.02
CA LYS A 116 2.43 -22.77 -6.41
C LYS A 116 1.76 -23.75 -7.38
N ASN A 117 1.60 -25.00 -6.98
CA ASN A 117 0.80 -25.95 -7.76
C ASN A 117 -0.67 -25.58 -7.71
N PRO A 118 -1.33 -25.34 -8.88
CA PRO A 118 -2.73 -24.92 -8.91
C PRO A 118 -3.68 -25.91 -8.23
N GLY A 119 -3.42 -27.21 -8.32
CA GLY A 119 -4.20 -28.24 -7.65
C GLY A 119 -4.05 -28.20 -6.14
N VAL A 120 -2.85 -28.00 -5.61
CA VAL A 120 -2.60 -27.83 -4.17
C VAL A 120 -3.23 -26.53 -3.68
N ALA A 121 -3.06 -25.44 -4.43
CA ALA A 121 -3.68 -24.15 -4.12
C ALA A 121 -5.22 -24.24 -4.03
N ALA A 122 -5.85 -25.04 -4.91
CA ALA A 122 -7.30 -25.26 -4.91
C ALA A 122 -7.81 -26.05 -3.68
N LEU A 123 -6.96 -26.79 -3.00
CA LEU A 123 -7.31 -27.46 -1.74
C LEU A 123 -7.30 -26.54 -0.53
N ARG A 124 -6.62 -25.39 -0.63
CA ARG A 124 -6.62 -24.42 0.46
C ARG A 124 -7.99 -23.75 0.58
N PRO A 125 -8.51 -23.57 1.80
CA PRO A 125 -9.76 -22.84 1.99
C PRO A 125 -9.54 -21.35 1.67
N VAL A 126 -10.55 -20.74 1.09
CA VAL A 126 -10.61 -19.29 0.88
C VAL A 126 -11.01 -18.62 2.19
N ARG A 127 -10.22 -17.66 2.64
CA ARG A 127 -10.56 -16.81 3.79
C ARG A 127 -11.61 -15.78 3.37
N THR A 128 -12.58 -15.57 4.22
CA THR A 128 -13.65 -14.58 4.02
C THR A 128 -13.79 -13.67 5.23
N LEU A 129 -14.72 -12.72 5.20
CA LEU A 129 -14.98 -11.83 6.31
C LEU A 129 -15.28 -12.58 7.62
N PHE A 130 -15.00 -11.93 8.74
CA PHE A 130 -15.31 -12.41 10.11
C PHE A 130 -14.69 -13.79 10.45
N ASP A 131 -13.47 -14.01 9.94
CA ASP A 131 -12.68 -15.26 10.09
C ASP A 131 -13.37 -16.53 9.56
N GLN A 132 -14.31 -16.38 8.64
CA GLN A 132 -14.90 -17.52 7.99
C GLN A 132 -13.98 -18.10 6.93
N THR A 133 -14.14 -19.38 6.66
CA THR A 133 -13.42 -20.06 5.58
C THR A 133 -14.38 -20.88 4.75
N VAL A 134 -14.13 -20.96 3.45
CA VAL A 134 -14.91 -21.77 2.54
C VAL A 134 -13.98 -22.59 1.64
N LYS A 135 -14.35 -23.84 1.31
CA LYS A 135 -13.59 -24.60 0.30
C LYS A 135 -13.57 -23.82 -1.02
N SER A 136 -12.42 -23.81 -1.69
CA SER A 136 -12.28 -23.09 -2.98
C SER A 136 -13.33 -23.51 -4.02
N THR A 137 -13.70 -24.80 -4.05
CA THR A 137 -14.74 -25.34 -4.94
C THR A 137 -16.14 -24.80 -4.62
N LEU A 138 -16.41 -24.46 -3.37
CA LEU A 138 -17.70 -23.93 -2.91
C LEU A 138 -17.75 -22.40 -2.84
N SER A 139 -16.65 -21.72 -3.09
CA SER A 139 -16.62 -20.25 -3.10
C SER A 139 -17.30 -19.70 -4.35
N THR A 140 -18.23 -18.79 -4.16
CA THR A 140 -18.91 -18.02 -5.22
C THR A 140 -18.30 -16.65 -5.43
N MET A 141 -17.30 -16.29 -4.60
CA MET A 141 -16.73 -14.96 -4.46
C MET A 141 -15.59 -14.71 -5.45
N ALA A 142 -15.49 -13.47 -5.92
CA ALA A 142 -14.36 -12.97 -6.66
C ALA A 142 -13.22 -12.59 -5.70
N THR A 143 -12.22 -13.45 -5.59
CA THR A 143 -11.11 -13.28 -4.65
C THR A 143 -9.76 -13.59 -5.29
N ASP A 144 -8.69 -13.01 -4.76
CA ASP A 144 -7.33 -13.42 -5.05
C ASP A 144 -6.47 -13.38 -3.78
N VAL A 145 -5.41 -14.20 -3.74
CA VAL A 145 -4.60 -14.38 -2.54
C VAL A 145 -3.11 -14.41 -2.86
N VAL A 146 -2.32 -13.77 -1.99
CA VAL A 146 -0.86 -13.91 -1.91
C VAL A 146 -0.48 -14.38 -0.51
N TYR A 147 0.50 -15.26 -0.41
CA TYR A 147 0.92 -15.87 0.85
C TYR A 147 2.19 -15.23 1.40
N GLY A 148 2.38 -15.36 2.72
CA GLY A 148 3.53 -14.81 3.44
C GLY A 148 4.88 -15.21 2.86
N SER A 149 5.03 -16.45 2.35
CA SER A 149 6.25 -16.91 1.69
C SER A 149 6.65 -16.12 0.43
N ASP A 150 5.69 -15.45 -0.22
CA ASP A 150 5.98 -14.54 -1.34
C ASP A 150 6.29 -13.13 -0.86
N LEU A 151 5.65 -12.69 0.22
CA LEU A 151 5.82 -11.35 0.78
C LEU A 151 7.22 -11.18 1.38
N THR A 152 7.71 -12.19 2.09
CA THR A 152 9.03 -12.18 2.75
C THR A 152 10.21 -12.12 1.79
N LYS A 153 10.02 -12.40 0.50
CA LYS A 153 11.04 -12.26 -0.54
C LYS A 153 11.35 -10.81 -0.92
N SER A 154 10.52 -9.87 -0.48
CA SER A 154 10.68 -8.45 -0.76
C SER A 154 11.28 -7.75 0.47
N PRO A 155 12.53 -7.26 0.44
CA PRO A 155 13.15 -6.56 1.56
C PRO A 155 12.62 -5.11 1.66
N VAL A 156 11.35 -4.98 2.04
CA VAL A 156 10.62 -3.72 2.19
C VAL A 156 10.00 -3.63 3.58
N THR A 157 9.74 -2.42 4.04
CA THR A 157 9.16 -2.16 5.36
C THR A 157 7.63 -2.16 5.37
N SER A 158 7.00 -2.10 4.18
CA SER A 158 5.56 -1.95 4.03
C SER A 158 4.92 -3.15 3.35
N VAL A 159 3.82 -3.66 3.91
CA VAL A 159 2.98 -4.70 3.29
C VAL A 159 2.43 -4.23 1.94
N LYS A 160 2.10 -2.94 1.80
CA LYS A 160 1.63 -2.37 0.53
C LYS A 160 2.67 -2.52 -0.57
N ALA A 161 3.94 -2.29 -0.26
CA ALA A 161 5.03 -2.49 -1.20
C ALA A 161 5.27 -3.98 -1.51
N ALA A 162 5.10 -4.86 -0.52
CA ALA A 162 5.29 -6.30 -0.70
C ALA A 162 4.21 -6.97 -1.56
N ILE A 163 2.95 -6.50 -1.53
CA ILE A 163 1.85 -7.06 -2.35
C ILE A 163 1.83 -6.54 -3.79
N THR A 164 2.63 -5.54 -4.10
CA THR A 164 2.71 -4.91 -5.42
C THR A 164 2.93 -5.94 -6.53
N GLY A 165 2.07 -5.94 -7.56
CA GLY A 165 2.16 -6.84 -8.73
C GLY A 165 1.82 -8.31 -8.43
N ARG A 166 1.25 -8.64 -7.27
CA ARG A 166 0.97 -10.03 -6.85
C ARG A 166 -0.50 -10.40 -6.81
N LEU A 167 -1.40 -9.44 -6.88
CA LEU A 167 -2.85 -9.63 -6.75
C LEU A 167 -3.59 -9.10 -7.97
N SER A 168 -4.47 -9.93 -8.53
CA SER A 168 -5.32 -9.54 -9.66
C SER A 168 -6.40 -8.55 -9.22
N GLY A 169 -6.69 -7.55 -10.06
CA GLY A 169 -7.63 -6.47 -9.73
C GLY A 169 -7.08 -5.39 -8.82
N MET A 170 -5.84 -5.53 -8.34
CA MET A 170 -5.16 -4.57 -7.46
C MET A 170 -4.08 -3.81 -8.22
N PHE A 171 -4.31 -2.53 -8.45
CA PHE A 171 -3.27 -1.61 -8.94
C PHE A 171 -2.57 -0.96 -7.75
N THR A 172 -1.26 -0.92 -7.81
CA THR A 172 -0.42 -0.26 -6.81
C THR A 172 0.53 0.71 -7.48
N ASN A 173 0.77 1.86 -6.87
CA ASN A 173 1.73 2.85 -7.32
C ASN A 173 2.53 3.37 -6.14
N GLN A 174 3.86 3.30 -6.23
CA GLN A 174 4.74 3.79 -5.18
C GLN A 174 5.08 5.25 -5.44
N ASN A 175 4.51 6.16 -4.65
CA ASN A 175 4.55 7.60 -4.90
C ASN A 175 5.76 8.31 -4.26
N SER A 176 6.47 7.65 -3.35
CA SER A 176 7.63 8.22 -2.64
C SER A 176 8.51 7.11 -2.09
N GLY A 177 9.80 7.35 -2.02
CA GLY A 177 10.80 6.51 -1.33
C GLY A 177 11.20 7.03 0.05
N ARG A 178 10.48 8.03 0.61
CA ARG A 178 10.79 8.61 1.91
C ARG A 178 10.58 7.60 3.04
N LEU A 179 11.53 7.53 3.98
CA LEU A 179 11.48 6.63 5.13
C LEU A 179 10.52 7.12 6.23
N GLY A 180 9.97 6.21 6.99
CA GLY A 180 9.41 6.47 8.33
C GLY A 180 8.03 7.08 8.39
N SER A 181 7.34 7.32 7.30
CA SER A 181 6.01 7.87 7.38
C SER A 181 4.99 7.01 6.67
N GLU A 182 4.26 6.24 7.45
CA GLU A 182 3.08 5.52 6.97
C GLU A 182 1.92 6.51 6.83
N GLY A 183 1.57 6.86 5.60
CA GLY A 183 0.38 7.66 5.32
C GLY A 183 -0.85 6.96 5.87
N ARG A 184 -1.67 7.69 6.61
CA ARG A 184 -2.95 7.21 7.12
C ARG A 184 -3.90 6.94 5.95
N THR A 185 -4.40 5.71 5.84
CA THR A 185 -5.36 5.29 4.80
C THR A 185 -6.62 4.68 5.40
N ASP A 186 -7.11 5.24 6.50
CA ASP A 186 -8.27 4.70 7.23
C ASP A 186 -9.61 5.32 6.80
N GLY A 187 -9.73 5.81 5.58
CA GLY A 187 -11.00 6.32 5.04
C GLY A 187 -11.55 7.57 5.71
N THR A 188 -10.99 8.00 6.84
CA THR A 188 -11.35 9.25 7.54
C THR A 188 -10.54 10.44 7.03
N ALA A 189 -10.11 10.39 5.78
CA ALA A 189 -9.23 11.36 5.12
C ALA A 189 -9.79 12.80 5.03
N ALA A 190 -10.99 13.03 5.53
CA ALA A 190 -11.61 14.35 5.47
C ALA A 190 -11.10 15.34 6.53
N LEU A 191 -10.34 14.89 7.53
CA LEU A 191 -10.03 15.76 8.66
C LEU A 191 -8.57 16.19 8.83
N ILE A 192 -7.60 15.61 8.13
CA ILE A 192 -6.23 16.07 8.25
C ILE A 192 -5.54 16.08 6.89
N SER A 193 -5.60 17.19 6.21
CA SER A 193 -4.60 17.65 5.24
C SER A 193 -3.28 18.00 5.96
N LEU A 194 -2.84 17.17 6.87
CA LEU A 194 -1.46 17.18 7.31
C LEU A 194 -0.70 16.31 6.33
N GLY A 195 0.14 16.96 5.56
CA GLY A 195 0.86 16.39 4.44
C GLY A 195 1.25 14.95 4.68
N SER A 196 0.90 14.11 3.75
CA SER A 196 1.22 12.69 3.73
C SER A 196 2.73 12.50 3.87
N LEU A 197 3.15 12.40 5.09
CA LEU A 197 4.52 12.06 5.46
C LEU A 197 4.63 10.54 5.31
N GLY A 198 4.89 10.01 4.10
CA GLY A 198 4.88 8.57 3.87
C GLY A 198 6.22 7.96 3.57
N SER A 199 6.63 6.99 4.33
CA SER A 199 7.60 5.99 3.90
C SER A 199 6.97 5.16 2.83
N ASP A 200 7.69 4.88 1.75
CA ASP A 200 7.20 4.02 0.68
C ASP A 200 5.71 4.26 0.40
N ALA A 201 5.33 5.52 0.20
CA ALA A 201 3.92 5.89 0.04
C ALA A 201 3.33 5.14 -1.17
N VAL A 202 2.90 3.92 -0.92
CA VAL A 202 2.24 3.07 -1.91
C VAL A 202 0.74 3.33 -1.83
N THR A 203 0.18 3.86 -2.90
CA THR A 203 -1.26 3.89 -3.10
C THR A 203 -1.72 2.55 -3.65
N MET A 204 -2.88 2.11 -3.20
CA MET A 204 -3.52 0.87 -3.63
C MET A 204 -4.91 1.19 -4.16
N SER A 205 -5.26 0.56 -5.26
CA SER A 205 -6.58 0.69 -5.86
C SER A 205 -7.09 -0.67 -6.29
N LEU A 206 -8.18 -1.13 -5.69
CA LEU A 206 -8.87 -2.36 -6.04
C LEU A 206 -10.02 -2.02 -6.99
N ARG A 207 -9.88 -2.40 -8.28
CA ARG A 207 -10.86 -2.04 -9.34
C ARG A 207 -11.20 -0.54 -9.36
N GLY A 208 -10.19 0.33 -9.08
CA GLY A 208 -10.34 1.77 -9.08
C GLY A 208 -10.84 2.40 -7.77
N GLN A 209 -11.01 1.61 -6.71
CA GLN A 209 -11.45 2.07 -5.40
C GLN A 209 -10.42 1.79 -4.30
N ASN A 210 -10.46 2.55 -3.22
CA ASN A 210 -9.61 2.33 -2.05
C ASN A 210 -10.23 1.25 -1.15
N PRO A 211 -9.66 0.04 -1.07
CA PRO A 211 -10.28 -1.06 -0.32
C PRO A 211 -10.17 -0.87 1.19
N VAL A 212 -11.16 -1.36 1.92
CA VAL A 212 -11.12 -1.45 3.38
C VAL A 212 -10.13 -2.55 3.80
N VAL A 213 -9.33 -2.28 4.83
CA VAL A 213 -8.40 -3.27 5.38
C VAL A 213 -8.99 -3.94 6.60
N ILE A 214 -8.95 -5.27 6.60
CA ILE A 214 -9.47 -6.12 7.67
C ILE A 214 -8.38 -7.10 8.08
N VAL A 215 -8.10 -7.16 9.35
CA VAL A 215 -7.06 -8.02 9.93
C VAL A 215 -7.67 -8.97 10.93
N ASP A 216 -7.50 -10.26 10.69
CA ASP A 216 -8.10 -11.32 11.51
C ASP A 216 -9.59 -11.04 11.81
N GLY A 217 -10.30 -10.56 10.77
CA GLY A 217 -11.73 -10.26 10.79
C GLY A 217 -12.11 -8.91 11.43
N ILE A 218 -11.16 -8.03 11.73
CA ILE A 218 -11.40 -6.73 12.38
C ILE A 218 -10.89 -5.60 11.49
N PRO A 219 -11.67 -4.53 11.22
CA PRO A 219 -11.18 -3.35 10.49
C PRO A 219 -10.00 -2.69 11.20
N ARG A 220 -8.88 -2.51 10.50
CA ARG A 220 -7.64 -1.94 11.07
C ARG A 220 -6.75 -1.31 10.01
N PRO A 221 -5.87 -0.36 10.37
CA PRO A 221 -4.85 0.15 9.47
C PRO A 221 -3.88 -0.94 9.00
N LEU A 222 -3.52 -0.91 7.71
CA LEU A 222 -2.57 -1.86 7.09
C LEU A 222 -1.13 -1.70 7.60
N THR A 223 -0.84 -0.60 8.23
CA THR A 223 0.52 -0.16 8.57
C THR A 223 1.17 -0.89 9.74
N ILE A 224 0.45 -1.77 10.42
CA ILE A 224 0.85 -2.38 11.69
C ILE A 224 1.45 -3.79 11.58
N PHE A 225 1.83 -4.23 10.37
CA PHE A 225 2.24 -5.62 10.13
C PHE A 225 3.62 -5.73 9.52
N ASN A 226 4.33 -6.76 10.01
CA ASN A 226 5.51 -7.32 9.39
C ASN A 226 5.12 -8.44 8.41
N MET A 227 5.86 -8.58 7.30
CA MET A 227 5.63 -9.64 6.32
C MET A 227 5.76 -11.05 6.88
N GLU A 228 6.64 -11.25 7.87
CA GLU A 228 6.85 -12.56 8.49
C GLU A 228 5.70 -12.98 9.44
N GLU A 229 4.88 -12.03 9.90
CA GLU A 229 3.69 -12.30 10.71
C GLU A 229 2.48 -12.68 9.86
N ILE A 230 2.53 -12.42 8.55
CA ILE A 230 1.41 -12.61 7.64
C ILE A 230 1.38 -14.04 7.11
N GLU A 231 0.25 -14.71 7.24
CA GLU A 231 -0.04 -15.99 6.57
C GLU A 231 -0.46 -15.72 5.11
N SER A 232 -1.41 -14.80 4.94
CA SER A 232 -1.95 -14.46 3.62
C SER A 232 -2.55 -13.06 3.58
N VAL A 233 -2.56 -12.47 2.38
CA VAL A 233 -3.33 -11.28 2.04
C VAL A 233 -4.31 -11.67 0.93
N THR A 234 -5.61 -11.53 1.20
CA THR A 234 -6.69 -11.86 0.27
C THR A 234 -7.46 -10.61 -0.09
N VAL A 235 -7.73 -10.40 -1.38
CA VAL A 235 -8.62 -9.33 -1.83
C VAL A 235 -10.02 -9.86 -2.06
N LEU A 236 -11.03 -9.10 -1.61
CA LEU A 236 -12.46 -9.34 -1.80
C LEU A 236 -12.98 -8.27 -2.75
N LYS A 237 -13.48 -8.68 -3.93
CA LYS A 237 -13.69 -7.76 -5.05
C LYS A 237 -15.17 -7.50 -5.36
N ASP A 238 -16.05 -8.45 -5.06
CA ASP A 238 -17.46 -8.45 -5.49
C ASP A 238 -18.45 -8.17 -4.35
N ALA A 239 -19.73 -8.07 -4.70
CA ALA A 239 -20.78 -7.71 -3.74
C ALA A 239 -20.97 -8.79 -2.66
N VAL A 240 -21.00 -10.08 -3.03
CA VAL A 240 -21.30 -11.15 -2.06
C VAL A 240 -20.18 -11.30 -1.03
N SER A 241 -18.93 -11.03 -1.43
CA SER A 241 -17.79 -11.07 -0.52
C SER A 241 -17.75 -9.89 0.45
N THR A 242 -18.41 -8.76 0.13
CA THR A 242 -18.33 -7.52 0.91
C THR A 242 -19.67 -7.01 1.46
N ALA A 243 -20.81 -7.62 1.09
CA ALA A 243 -22.14 -7.19 1.55
C ALA A 243 -22.27 -7.14 3.09
N MET A 244 -21.62 -8.07 3.80
CA MET A 244 -21.62 -8.09 5.26
C MET A 244 -20.88 -6.89 5.90
N LEU A 245 -20.04 -6.15 5.15
CA LEU A 245 -19.46 -4.87 5.58
C LEU A 245 -20.43 -3.69 5.45
N GLY A 246 -21.53 -3.89 4.70
CA GLY A 246 -22.60 -2.93 4.50
C GLY A 246 -22.11 -1.57 4.00
N VAL A 247 -22.20 -0.53 4.83
CA VAL A 247 -21.76 0.85 4.49
C VAL A 247 -20.27 0.97 4.20
N LYS A 248 -19.45 -0.03 4.48
CA LYS A 248 -18.00 -0.05 4.16
C LYS A 248 -17.66 -1.00 3.00
N GLY A 249 -18.66 -1.62 2.33
CA GLY A 249 -18.45 -2.72 1.39
C GLY A 249 -18.20 -2.33 -0.06
N ALA A 250 -18.51 -1.10 -0.49
CA ALA A 250 -18.51 -0.71 -1.90
C ALA A 250 -17.10 -0.74 -2.54
N SER A 251 -16.08 -0.37 -1.80
CA SER A 251 -14.70 -0.27 -2.29
C SER A 251 -13.95 -1.60 -2.35
N GLY A 252 -14.61 -2.72 -1.96
CA GLY A 252 -13.93 -3.99 -1.76
C GLY A 252 -13.14 -4.03 -0.46
N ALA A 253 -12.45 -5.14 -0.19
CA ALA A 253 -11.67 -5.29 1.04
C ALA A 253 -10.35 -6.04 0.81
N ILE A 254 -9.37 -5.77 1.66
CA ILE A 254 -8.13 -6.52 1.82
C ILE A 254 -8.20 -7.25 3.16
N LEU A 255 -8.21 -8.57 3.12
CA LEU A 255 -8.10 -9.39 4.32
C LEU A 255 -6.64 -9.76 4.56
N ILE A 256 -6.15 -9.44 5.73
CA ILE A 256 -4.86 -9.92 6.23
C ILE A 256 -5.14 -10.98 7.27
N THR A 257 -4.59 -12.16 7.05
CA THR A 257 -4.59 -13.23 8.04
C THR A 257 -3.20 -13.34 8.62
N THR A 258 -3.09 -13.26 9.94
CA THR A 258 -1.82 -13.42 10.63
C THR A 258 -1.50 -14.90 10.88
N ARG A 259 -0.21 -15.23 10.95
CA ARG A 259 0.25 -16.60 11.22
C ARG A 259 -0.21 -17.09 12.58
N ARG A 260 -0.58 -18.36 12.64
CA ARG A 260 -0.98 -19.05 13.85
C ARG A 260 -0.13 -20.29 14.09
N GLY A 261 -0.13 -20.77 15.32
CA GLY A 261 0.49 -22.05 15.65
C GLY A 261 -0.22 -23.22 14.99
N THR A 262 0.50 -24.29 14.77
CA THR A 262 -0.03 -25.56 14.26
C THR A 262 0.20 -26.67 15.26
N LYS A 263 -0.53 -27.80 15.16
CA LYS A 263 -0.27 -28.99 15.95
C LYS A 263 1.03 -29.65 15.47
N ALA A 264 2.15 -29.11 15.88
CA ALA A 264 3.49 -29.55 15.51
C ALA A 264 4.49 -29.31 16.64
N LYS A 265 5.65 -29.97 16.58
CA LYS A 265 6.78 -29.64 17.45
C LYS A 265 7.13 -28.16 17.31
N GLN A 266 7.61 -27.57 18.38
CA GLN A 266 8.12 -26.21 18.38
C GLN A 266 9.17 -26.02 17.30
N THR A 267 9.04 -24.97 16.54
CA THR A 267 10.00 -24.49 15.54
C THR A 267 10.42 -23.08 15.92
N ILE A 268 11.71 -22.86 16.00
CA ILE A 268 12.29 -21.52 16.18
C ILE A 268 12.95 -21.16 14.87
N SER A 269 12.63 -20.00 14.31
CA SER A 269 13.20 -19.48 13.07
C SER A 269 13.79 -18.10 13.30
N PHE A 270 15.05 -17.93 13.00
CA PHE A 270 15.72 -16.64 13.05
C PHE A 270 16.13 -16.20 11.65
N THR A 271 15.76 -14.98 11.26
CA THR A 271 16.17 -14.38 10.00
C THR A 271 16.95 -13.10 10.27
N ALA A 272 18.11 -12.96 9.64
CA ALA A 272 18.90 -11.74 9.65
C ALA A 272 19.16 -11.29 8.21
N GLN A 273 18.95 -10.00 7.95
CA GLN A 273 19.12 -9.41 6.62
C GLN A 273 19.85 -8.07 6.74
N THR A 274 20.70 -7.78 5.77
CA THR A 274 21.34 -6.47 5.61
C THR A 274 21.32 -6.06 4.14
N ALA A 275 20.99 -4.77 3.89
CA ALA A 275 20.95 -4.24 2.53
C ALA A 275 21.69 -2.92 2.41
N VAL A 276 22.20 -2.70 1.20
CA VAL A 276 22.68 -1.40 0.72
C VAL A 276 21.58 -0.82 -0.18
N GLN A 277 21.22 0.45 0.09
CA GLN A 277 20.18 1.16 -0.63
C GLN A 277 20.79 2.37 -1.36
N LYS A 278 20.27 2.67 -2.55
CA LYS A 278 20.66 3.81 -3.38
C LYS A 278 19.43 4.45 -4.00
N LEU A 279 19.41 5.80 -4.08
CA LEU A 279 18.35 6.51 -4.81
C LEU A 279 18.32 6.08 -6.29
N LEU A 280 17.13 5.97 -6.81
CA LEU A 280 16.88 5.84 -8.25
C LEU A 280 16.95 7.22 -8.92
N LYS A 281 16.18 7.43 -9.93
CA LYS A 281 16.13 8.69 -10.71
C LYS A 281 16.09 9.95 -9.83
N VAL A 282 17.17 10.71 -9.81
CA VAL A 282 17.29 12.01 -9.16
C VAL A 282 17.42 13.05 -10.27
N PRO A 283 16.60 14.12 -10.29
CA PRO A 283 16.75 15.19 -11.28
C PRO A 283 18.17 15.78 -11.26
N GLN A 284 18.75 15.97 -12.42
CA GLN A 284 20.09 16.53 -12.56
C GLN A 284 20.00 18.03 -12.92
N GLY A 285 20.44 18.89 -12.00
CA GLY A 285 20.56 20.32 -12.24
C GLY A 285 21.75 20.64 -13.14
N LEU A 286 21.70 21.80 -13.78
CA LEU A 286 22.82 22.32 -14.57
C LEU A 286 23.98 22.74 -13.64
N ASN A 287 25.22 22.64 -14.14
CA ASN A 287 26.37 23.27 -13.49
C ASN A 287 26.31 24.80 -13.62
N ALA A 288 27.14 25.53 -12.88
CA ALA A 288 27.10 26.98 -12.78
C ALA A 288 27.29 27.68 -14.14
N PHE A 289 28.22 27.17 -14.98
CA PHE A 289 28.47 27.75 -16.30
C PHE A 289 27.25 27.57 -17.23
N GLN A 290 26.71 26.37 -17.30
CA GLN A 290 25.52 26.07 -18.08
C GLN A 290 24.33 26.89 -17.61
N TYR A 291 24.10 26.96 -16.30
CA TYR A 291 23.03 27.76 -15.71
C TYR A 291 23.15 29.24 -16.08
N ALA A 292 24.32 29.85 -15.86
CA ALA A 292 24.54 31.24 -16.15
C ALA A 292 24.36 31.59 -17.65
N THR A 293 24.83 30.68 -18.52
CA THR A 293 24.66 30.82 -19.98
C THR A 293 23.17 30.79 -20.36
N LEU A 294 22.41 29.80 -19.86
CA LEU A 294 20.99 29.67 -20.18
C LEU A 294 20.14 30.77 -19.52
N ASN A 295 20.54 31.26 -18.34
CA ASN A 295 19.86 32.36 -17.69
C ASN A 295 20.01 33.67 -18.50
N ASN A 296 21.22 33.95 -19.00
CA ASN A 296 21.43 35.08 -19.91
C ASN A 296 20.57 34.98 -21.17
N GLU A 297 20.47 33.77 -21.77
CA GLU A 297 19.60 33.52 -22.93
C GLU A 297 18.14 33.78 -22.60
N ALA A 298 17.63 33.22 -21.47
CA ALA A 298 16.26 33.45 -21.02
C ALA A 298 15.94 34.93 -20.81
N ARG A 299 16.87 35.68 -20.21
CA ARG A 299 16.71 37.14 -20.04
C ARG A 299 16.64 37.88 -21.36
N VAL A 300 17.52 37.56 -22.30
CA VAL A 300 17.50 38.16 -23.63
C VAL A 300 16.20 37.82 -24.36
N ASN A 301 15.73 36.60 -24.26
CA ASN A 301 14.43 36.17 -24.82
C ASN A 301 13.26 37.01 -24.30
N ASP A 302 13.34 37.43 -23.04
CA ASP A 302 12.31 38.26 -22.39
C ASP A 302 12.61 39.78 -22.49
N GLY A 303 13.59 40.18 -23.32
CA GLY A 303 13.94 41.58 -23.53
C GLY A 303 14.72 42.22 -22.36
N LEU A 304 15.28 41.40 -21.46
CA LEU A 304 16.08 41.85 -20.32
C LEU A 304 17.57 41.80 -20.63
N ALA A 305 18.37 42.66 -19.99
CA ALA A 305 19.82 42.59 -20.11
C ALA A 305 20.35 41.28 -19.48
N PRO A 306 21.45 40.71 -20.04
CA PRO A 306 22.15 39.59 -19.44
C PRO A 306 22.51 39.86 -17.96
N ALA A 307 22.38 38.86 -17.10
CA ALA A 307 22.76 38.95 -15.68
C ALA A 307 24.24 38.68 -15.46
N TYR A 308 24.85 37.84 -16.29
CA TYR A 308 26.23 37.41 -16.20
C TYR A 308 27.06 37.99 -17.35
N THR A 309 28.19 38.61 -17.03
CA THR A 309 29.15 39.12 -18.02
C THR A 309 29.96 37.99 -18.66
N ALA A 310 30.71 38.29 -19.73
CA ALA A 310 31.64 37.33 -20.31
C ALA A 310 32.73 36.87 -19.33
N ALA A 311 33.17 37.77 -18.45
CA ALA A 311 34.14 37.46 -17.39
C ALA A 311 33.54 36.50 -16.33
N ASP A 312 32.27 36.71 -15.94
CA ASP A 312 31.58 35.80 -15.02
C ASP A 312 31.47 34.43 -15.62
N LEU A 313 31.02 34.31 -16.89
CA LEU A 313 30.94 33.04 -17.60
C LEU A 313 32.29 32.32 -17.68
N GLN A 314 33.37 33.05 -17.94
CA GLN A 314 34.72 32.50 -17.95
C GLN A 314 35.13 32.00 -16.55
N ALA A 315 34.83 32.74 -15.50
CA ALA A 315 35.12 32.37 -14.12
C ALA A 315 34.37 31.10 -13.69
N TYR A 316 33.09 30.96 -14.05
CA TYR A 316 32.34 29.69 -13.86
C TYR A 316 32.92 28.55 -14.66
N GLN A 317 33.35 28.76 -15.90
CA GLN A 317 33.87 27.72 -16.78
C GLN A 317 35.20 27.15 -16.29
N ASN A 318 36.09 28.00 -15.80
CA ASN A 318 37.45 27.61 -15.37
C ASN A 318 37.61 27.43 -13.86
N GLY A 319 36.58 27.74 -13.06
CA GLY A 319 36.58 27.59 -11.61
C GLY A 319 37.61 28.51 -10.91
N SER A 320 38.01 29.65 -11.52
CA SER A 320 39.07 30.51 -11.02
C SER A 320 38.69 31.28 -9.75
N ASP A 321 37.40 31.44 -9.47
CA ASP A 321 36.91 32.18 -8.31
C ASP A 321 35.75 31.42 -7.61
N PRO A 322 36.03 30.40 -6.84
CA PRO A 322 34.97 29.57 -6.23
C PRO A 322 34.18 30.31 -5.12
N GLN A 323 34.61 31.47 -4.68
CA GLN A 323 33.87 32.30 -3.70
C GLN A 323 32.90 33.26 -4.38
N GLY A 324 33.31 33.90 -5.46
CA GLY A 324 32.45 34.81 -6.21
C GLY A 324 31.64 34.09 -7.32
N HIS A 325 32.18 32.98 -7.82
CA HIS A 325 31.61 32.20 -8.91
C HIS A 325 31.51 30.69 -8.53
N PRO A 326 30.69 30.35 -7.53
CA PRO A 326 30.60 29.00 -7.03
C PRO A 326 29.93 28.05 -8.05
N ASP A 327 30.30 26.77 -7.97
CA ASP A 327 29.64 25.67 -8.69
C ASP A 327 29.42 24.50 -7.71
N VAL A 328 28.23 24.45 -7.12
CA VAL A 328 27.90 23.52 -6.03
C VAL A 328 26.86 22.49 -6.47
N ASN A 329 27.24 21.23 -6.48
CA ASN A 329 26.25 20.15 -6.59
C ASN A 329 25.58 19.91 -5.23
N TRP A 330 24.43 20.54 -5.03
CA TRP A 330 23.66 20.46 -3.77
C TRP A 330 23.24 19.04 -3.41
N THR A 331 22.90 18.23 -4.41
CA THR A 331 22.49 16.83 -4.18
C THR A 331 23.65 16.04 -3.59
N ASP A 332 24.83 16.07 -4.21
CA ASP A 332 25.99 15.30 -3.75
C ASP A 332 26.55 15.84 -2.42
N LEU A 333 26.39 17.15 -2.19
CA LEU A 333 26.81 17.77 -0.94
C LEU A 333 25.99 17.28 0.26
N VAL A 334 24.68 17.19 0.11
CA VAL A 334 23.74 16.95 1.22
C VAL A 334 23.40 15.49 1.36
N THR A 335 23.45 14.71 0.27
CA THR A 335 23.08 13.28 0.30
C THR A 335 24.28 12.34 0.30
N LYS A 336 24.08 11.16 0.87
CA LYS A 336 25.02 10.03 0.80
C LYS A 336 24.75 9.22 -0.46
N PRO A 337 25.76 8.60 -1.08
CA PRO A 337 25.58 7.74 -2.25
C PRO A 337 24.79 6.46 -1.92
N THR A 338 24.85 6.00 -0.67
CA THR A 338 24.17 4.78 -0.20
C THR A 338 23.75 4.90 1.25
N SER A 339 22.73 4.15 1.62
CA SER A 339 22.30 3.93 3.01
C SER A 339 22.24 2.44 3.36
N ARG A 340 22.02 2.14 4.63
CA ARG A 340 21.92 0.76 5.14
C ARG A 340 20.51 0.46 5.65
N PHE A 341 20.11 -0.77 5.40
CA PHE A 341 18.90 -1.37 5.95
C PHE A 341 19.27 -2.68 6.62
N ASN A 342 18.81 -2.89 7.86
CA ASN A 342 18.97 -4.14 8.59
C ASN A 342 17.62 -4.60 9.10
N HIS A 343 17.36 -5.90 9.01
CA HIS A 343 16.11 -6.51 9.43
C HIS A 343 16.38 -7.84 10.13
N TYR A 344 15.89 -7.98 11.34
CA TYR A 344 16.03 -9.17 12.17
C TYR A 344 14.66 -9.64 12.63
N THR A 345 14.39 -10.94 12.48
CA THR A 345 13.16 -11.55 12.97
C THR A 345 13.44 -12.84 13.72
N LEU A 346 12.71 -13.06 14.79
CA LEU A 346 12.68 -14.30 15.53
C LEU A 346 11.24 -14.78 15.64
N ASN A 347 10.94 -15.95 15.09
CA ASN A 347 9.63 -16.55 15.14
C ASN A 347 9.66 -17.85 15.90
N VAL A 348 8.71 -18.06 16.80
CA VAL A 348 8.50 -19.29 17.55
C VAL A 348 7.09 -19.78 17.32
N ALA A 349 6.92 -20.96 16.78
CA ALA A 349 5.61 -21.56 16.50
C ALA A 349 5.55 -23.01 16.95
N GLY A 350 4.39 -23.44 17.41
CA GLY A 350 4.17 -24.81 17.80
C GLY A 350 2.79 -25.01 18.40
N GLY A 351 2.54 -26.21 18.93
CA GLY A 351 1.30 -26.50 19.62
C GLY A 351 0.96 -27.97 19.72
N ASN A 352 -0.08 -28.22 20.48
CA ASN A 352 -0.68 -29.54 20.69
C ASN A 352 -2.22 -29.45 20.60
N ASP A 353 -2.94 -30.46 21.04
CA ASP A 353 -4.39 -30.48 21.02
C ASP A 353 -5.04 -29.46 21.96
N PHE A 354 -4.36 -29.04 23.01
CA PHE A 354 -4.84 -28.07 23.98
C PHE A 354 -4.58 -26.63 23.55
N GLY A 355 -3.40 -26.35 23.01
CA GLY A 355 -3.01 -24.99 22.66
C GLY A 355 -2.02 -24.93 21.51
N LYS A 356 -2.19 -23.90 20.67
CA LYS A 356 -1.31 -23.60 19.56
C LYS A 356 -0.85 -22.14 19.72
N TYR A 357 0.41 -21.87 19.39
CA TYR A 357 0.96 -20.54 19.56
C TYR A 357 1.89 -20.16 18.41
N PHE A 358 1.89 -18.88 18.09
CA PHE A 358 2.85 -18.22 17.22
C PHE A 358 3.31 -16.94 17.90
N VAL A 359 4.61 -16.78 18.09
CA VAL A 359 5.22 -15.56 18.64
C VAL A 359 6.25 -15.06 17.65
N ALA A 360 6.20 -13.78 17.31
CA ALA A 360 7.16 -13.11 16.45
C ALA A 360 7.75 -11.89 17.14
N VAL A 361 9.06 -11.71 17.00
CA VAL A 361 9.78 -10.50 17.42
C VAL A 361 10.55 -9.99 16.19
N GLU A 362 10.41 -8.70 15.89
CA GLU A 362 11.06 -8.06 14.77
C GLU A 362 11.82 -6.81 15.20
N HIS A 363 12.95 -6.58 14.56
CA HIS A 363 13.67 -5.31 14.59
C HIS A 363 14.09 -4.90 13.20
N ILE A 364 13.66 -3.68 12.79
CA ILE A 364 14.11 -3.00 11.58
C ILE A 364 14.90 -1.76 11.96
N ASN A 365 16.02 -1.57 11.28
CA ASN A 365 16.80 -0.34 11.33
C ASN A 365 17.17 0.07 9.90
N GLN A 366 16.65 1.22 9.46
CA GLN A 366 16.90 1.79 8.14
C GLN A 366 17.46 3.19 8.30
N ASN A 367 18.64 3.42 7.74
CA ASN A 367 19.28 4.72 7.71
C ASN A 367 18.82 5.50 6.48
N GLY A 368 18.78 6.81 6.59
CA GLY A 368 18.50 7.71 5.47
C GLY A 368 19.72 8.01 4.61
N LEU A 369 19.52 8.91 3.70
CA LEU A 369 20.51 9.33 2.72
C LEU A 369 21.05 10.75 2.94
N PHE A 370 20.64 11.43 4.01
CA PHE A 370 21.22 12.73 4.33
C PHE A 370 22.56 12.60 5.05
N ARG A 371 23.50 13.48 4.69
CA ARG A 371 24.76 13.58 5.41
C ARG A 371 24.52 14.23 6.77
N THR A 372 25.27 13.81 7.74
CA THR A 372 25.35 14.41 9.07
C THR A 372 26.71 15.09 9.22
N SER A 373 26.87 15.91 10.24
CA SER A 373 28.11 16.62 10.54
C SER A 373 28.58 16.34 11.96
N ASP A 374 29.89 16.17 12.14
CA ASP A 374 30.53 15.99 13.45
C ASP A 374 30.44 17.24 14.35
N ILE A 375 29.95 18.35 13.79
CA ILE A 375 29.62 19.56 14.58
C ILE A 375 28.49 19.26 15.58
N ASN A 376 27.62 18.28 15.26
CA ASN A 376 26.49 17.90 16.09
C ASN A 376 26.83 16.70 16.96
N THR A 377 26.37 16.70 18.20
CA THR A 377 26.37 15.54 19.10
C THR A 377 25.18 14.59 18.86
N TYR A 378 24.36 14.88 17.84
CA TYR A 378 23.16 14.15 17.47
C TYR A 378 23.13 13.90 15.96
N ASP A 379 22.33 12.93 15.57
CA ASP A 379 22.14 12.55 14.17
C ASP A 379 21.02 13.38 13.53
N THR A 380 21.31 14.02 12.40
CA THR A 380 20.33 14.78 11.60
C THR A 380 19.83 13.99 10.39
N ASP A 381 20.29 12.73 10.19
CA ASP A 381 19.83 11.89 9.09
C ASP A 381 18.37 11.48 9.28
N ASN A 382 17.69 11.23 8.17
CA ASN A 382 16.38 10.60 8.19
C ASN A 382 16.55 9.10 8.49
N THR A 383 16.14 8.67 9.69
CA THR A 383 16.27 7.28 10.12
C THR A 383 14.94 6.69 10.54
N PHE A 384 14.80 5.37 10.38
CA PHE A 384 13.63 4.62 10.80
C PHE A 384 14.03 3.37 11.56
N LYS A 385 13.52 3.22 12.80
CA LYS A 385 13.70 2.04 13.63
C LYS A 385 12.34 1.54 14.10
N SER A 386 12.11 0.25 13.95
CA SER A 386 10.87 -0.41 14.39
C SER A 386 11.18 -1.64 15.23
N TYR A 387 10.42 -1.84 16.27
CA TYR A 387 10.39 -3.03 17.11
C TYR A 387 8.96 -3.53 17.16
N VAL A 388 8.74 -4.78 16.84
CA VAL A 388 7.41 -5.40 16.85
C VAL A 388 7.47 -6.69 17.65
N ILE A 389 6.46 -6.89 18.47
CA ILE A 389 6.18 -8.18 19.10
C ILE A 389 4.73 -8.56 18.81
N ARG A 390 4.52 -9.79 18.36
CA ARG A 390 3.21 -10.38 18.16
C ARG A 390 3.12 -11.74 18.85
N SER A 391 1.98 -12.02 19.45
CA SER A 391 1.66 -13.33 20.03
C SER A 391 0.24 -13.71 19.65
N ASN A 392 0.08 -14.81 18.94
CA ASN A 392 -1.22 -15.41 18.63
C ASN A 392 -1.29 -16.76 19.33
N VAL A 393 -2.28 -16.93 20.19
CA VAL A 393 -2.51 -18.15 20.96
C VAL A 393 -3.94 -18.62 20.74
N ASP A 394 -4.09 -19.86 20.28
CA ASP A 394 -5.37 -20.54 20.15
C ASP A 394 -5.46 -21.65 21.20
N LEU A 395 -6.56 -21.72 21.91
CA LEU A 395 -6.80 -22.68 22.98
C LEU A 395 -8.02 -23.53 22.69
N GLN A 396 -7.88 -24.84 22.83
CA GLN A 396 -9.01 -25.78 22.86
C GLN A 396 -9.29 -26.14 24.32
N ILE A 397 -10.17 -25.38 24.97
CA ILE A 397 -10.44 -25.49 26.42
C ILE A 397 -11.09 -26.84 26.73
N ASN A 398 -12.02 -27.25 25.87
CA ASN A 398 -12.59 -28.60 25.85
C ASN A 398 -13.16 -28.91 24.44
N LYS A 399 -13.78 -30.09 24.24
CA LYS A 399 -14.28 -30.51 22.91
C LYS A 399 -15.30 -29.55 22.31
N LYS A 400 -15.98 -28.72 23.11
CA LYS A 400 -17.05 -27.82 22.67
C LYS A 400 -16.67 -26.33 22.77
N LEU A 401 -15.62 -25.99 23.52
CA LEU A 401 -15.23 -24.60 23.79
C LEU A 401 -13.79 -24.37 23.36
N SER A 402 -13.61 -23.43 22.46
CA SER A 402 -12.30 -22.92 22.02
C SER A 402 -12.24 -21.40 22.15
N GLY A 403 -11.05 -20.86 22.24
CA GLY A 403 -10.85 -19.43 22.29
C GLY A 403 -9.44 -19.07 21.87
N GLY A 404 -9.13 -17.79 21.81
CA GLY A 404 -7.79 -17.35 21.51
C GLY A 404 -7.56 -15.89 21.87
N ILE A 405 -6.28 -15.55 21.97
CA ILE A 405 -5.79 -14.23 22.30
C ILE A 405 -4.76 -13.85 21.24
N ASN A 406 -4.90 -12.69 20.62
CA ASN A 406 -3.87 -12.12 19.77
C ASN A 406 -3.41 -10.82 20.41
N LEU A 407 -2.12 -10.68 20.61
CA LEU A 407 -1.48 -9.49 21.16
C LEU A 407 -0.46 -8.95 20.16
N MET A 408 -0.40 -7.64 20.03
CA MET A 408 0.63 -6.96 19.23
C MET A 408 1.06 -5.69 19.93
N GLY A 409 2.37 -5.47 20.02
CA GLY A 409 2.99 -4.22 20.40
C GLY A 409 4.00 -3.78 19.35
N ARG A 410 3.99 -2.50 19.00
CA ARG A 410 4.95 -1.92 18.07
C ARG A 410 5.47 -0.58 18.59
N LEU A 411 6.78 -0.41 18.51
CA LEU A 411 7.46 0.84 18.78
C LEU A 411 8.19 1.29 17.52
N ILE A 412 7.94 2.51 17.07
CA ILE A 412 8.65 3.13 15.96
C ILE A 412 9.35 4.37 16.50
N ASN A 413 10.64 4.47 16.19
CA ASN A 413 11.44 5.65 16.39
C ASN A 413 11.97 6.09 15.03
N SER A 414 11.56 7.25 14.56
CA SER A 414 12.08 7.85 13.35
C SER A 414 12.66 9.22 13.65
N ASN A 415 13.64 9.60 12.85
CA ASN A 415 14.29 10.89 12.91
C ASN A 415 14.18 11.57 11.56
N ASP A 416 14.11 12.89 11.55
CA ASP A 416 14.14 13.72 10.35
C ASP A 416 15.00 14.96 10.65
N PRO A 417 15.73 15.52 9.67
CA PRO A 417 16.39 16.80 9.85
C PRO A 417 15.42 17.87 10.37
N GLY A 418 15.88 18.80 11.19
CA GLY A 418 15.01 19.82 11.79
C GLY A 418 14.26 20.69 10.78
N TYR A 419 14.80 20.86 9.57
CA TYR A 419 14.14 21.54 8.45
C TYR A 419 13.16 20.62 7.69
N GLY A 420 13.26 19.30 7.87
CA GLY A 420 12.48 18.29 7.19
C GLY A 420 13.08 17.81 5.87
N SER A 421 13.17 16.50 5.67
CA SER A 421 13.84 15.89 4.50
C SER A 421 13.23 16.29 3.16
N GLN A 422 11.89 16.38 3.06
CA GLN A 422 11.23 16.82 1.83
C GLN A 422 11.48 18.31 1.57
N ALA A 423 11.50 19.15 2.60
CA ALA A 423 11.79 20.58 2.46
C ALA A 423 13.23 20.82 1.99
N ILE A 424 14.20 20.02 2.48
CA ILE A 424 15.60 20.07 2.00
C ILE A 424 15.66 19.67 0.53
N LEU A 425 14.98 18.60 0.10
CA LEU A 425 14.92 18.21 -1.31
C LEU A 425 14.29 19.31 -2.18
N ASN A 426 13.22 19.93 -1.71
CA ASN A 426 12.60 21.05 -2.41
C ASN A 426 13.57 22.23 -2.53
N SER A 427 14.39 22.51 -1.50
CA SER A 427 15.44 23.53 -1.55
C SER A 427 16.54 23.17 -2.57
N ILE A 428 16.95 21.90 -2.63
CA ILE A 428 17.91 21.41 -3.65
C ILE A 428 17.34 21.62 -5.06
N TYR A 429 16.07 21.29 -5.27
CA TYR A 429 15.41 21.43 -6.58
C TYR A 429 15.11 22.88 -6.95
N ALA A 430 15.10 23.80 -5.99
CA ALA A 430 14.86 25.22 -6.25
C ALA A 430 16.13 26.07 -6.39
N THR A 431 17.30 25.55 -5.98
CA THR A 431 18.53 26.34 -5.88
C THR A 431 19.56 25.94 -6.94
N PRO A 432 19.99 26.83 -7.81
CA PRO A 432 20.98 26.54 -8.84
C PRO A 432 22.39 26.38 -8.26
N ALA A 433 23.28 25.75 -9.05
CA ALA A 433 24.66 25.46 -8.64
C ALA A 433 25.49 26.71 -8.35
N ASN A 434 25.19 27.84 -8.97
CA ASN A 434 25.88 29.10 -8.81
C ASN A 434 25.24 30.04 -7.79
N ALA A 435 24.30 29.57 -6.96
CA ALA A 435 23.56 30.46 -6.06
C ALA A 435 24.45 31.10 -4.98
N TYR A 436 25.32 30.31 -4.35
CA TYR A 436 26.29 30.76 -3.32
C TYR A 436 27.29 29.60 -3.05
N PRO A 437 28.51 29.92 -2.50
CA PRO A 437 29.39 28.84 -2.03
C PRO A 437 28.83 28.19 -0.75
N VAL A 438 29.36 27.03 -0.35
CA VAL A 438 28.89 26.36 0.86
C VAL A 438 29.21 27.16 2.11
N PHE A 439 30.43 27.63 2.17
CA PHE A 439 30.96 28.46 3.26
C PHE A 439 31.62 29.72 2.75
N ASN A 440 31.53 30.78 3.53
CA ASN A 440 32.29 32.01 3.35
C ASN A 440 33.76 31.83 3.76
N PRO A 441 34.65 32.74 3.40
CA PRO A 441 36.06 32.67 3.80
C PRO A 441 36.32 32.57 5.31
N ASN A 442 35.41 33.07 6.16
CA ASN A 442 35.46 32.96 7.61
C ASN A 442 34.83 31.66 8.17
N GLY A 443 34.43 30.72 7.32
CA GLY A 443 33.81 29.46 7.73
C GLY A 443 32.31 29.54 8.06
N SER A 444 31.69 30.72 7.96
CA SER A 444 30.23 30.85 8.16
C SER A 444 29.46 30.27 6.95
N TYR A 445 28.22 29.85 7.17
CA TYR A 445 27.35 29.41 6.08
C TYR A 445 27.08 30.56 5.10
N ALA A 446 27.40 30.34 3.83
CA ALA A 446 27.27 31.38 2.82
C ALA A 446 25.82 31.48 2.32
N THR A 447 25.44 32.67 1.86
CA THR A 447 24.13 32.98 1.31
C THR A 447 24.19 34.22 0.42
N THR A 448 23.06 34.60 -0.20
CA THR A 448 22.90 35.88 -0.89
C THR A 448 21.55 36.51 -0.48
N SER A 449 21.31 37.74 -0.93
CA SER A 449 20.02 38.43 -0.69
C SER A 449 18.84 37.69 -1.30
N SER A 450 19.08 36.96 -2.40
CA SER A 450 18.05 36.20 -3.13
C SER A 450 17.84 34.79 -2.58
N TYR A 451 18.89 34.20 -2.00
CA TYR A 451 18.87 32.86 -1.40
C TYR A 451 19.29 32.94 0.05
N GLN A 452 18.37 33.29 0.92
CA GLN A 452 18.69 33.63 2.31
C GLN A 452 18.95 32.40 3.21
N ASN A 453 18.74 31.18 2.72
CA ASN A 453 18.94 29.93 3.47
C ASN A 453 20.01 29.06 2.81
N ASN A 454 20.99 28.62 3.58
CA ASN A 454 22.01 27.69 3.12
C ASN A 454 21.52 26.24 3.20
N ILE A 455 21.51 25.50 2.08
CA ILE A 455 20.99 24.12 2.01
C ILE A 455 21.79 23.16 2.90
N TYR A 456 23.11 23.31 2.95
CA TYR A 456 23.93 22.49 3.84
C TYR A 456 23.55 22.73 5.32
N ALA A 457 23.38 24.00 5.70
CA ALA A 457 22.90 24.34 7.04
C ALA A 457 21.48 23.83 7.34
N GLN A 458 20.58 23.80 6.35
CA GLN A 458 19.26 23.17 6.49
C GLN A 458 19.39 21.69 6.86
N SER A 459 20.34 20.97 6.26
CA SER A 459 20.56 19.55 6.54
C SER A 459 21.24 19.30 7.90
N VAL A 460 22.33 20.01 8.19
CA VAL A 460 23.15 19.72 9.37
C VAL A 460 22.97 20.71 10.52
N GLY A 461 22.58 21.95 10.23
CA GLY A 461 22.52 23.04 11.22
C GLY A 461 21.13 23.25 11.84
N SER A 462 20.09 22.65 11.31
CA SER A 462 18.69 22.88 11.73
C SER A 462 18.23 22.02 12.92
N GLY A 463 19.07 21.15 13.46
CA GLY A 463 18.70 20.21 14.50
C GLY A 463 17.94 18.99 13.92
N TYR A 464 17.02 18.42 14.72
CA TYR A 464 16.25 17.26 14.29
C TYR A 464 14.83 17.25 14.86
N ILE A 465 13.96 16.41 14.27
CA ILE A 465 12.62 16.10 14.74
C ILE A 465 12.54 14.59 14.92
N GLY A 466 12.46 14.14 16.17
CA GLY A 466 12.22 12.73 16.50
C GLY A 466 10.73 12.43 16.54
N THR A 467 10.27 11.38 15.86
CA THR A 467 8.91 10.88 15.95
C THR A 467 8.90 9.53 16.64
N TYR A 468 8.13 9.41 17.68
CA TYR A 468 7.95 8.20 18.49
C TYR A 468 6.50 7.72 18.35
N LYS A 469 6.31 6.57 17.70
CA LYS A 469 4.98 5.97 17.55
C LYS A 469 4.90 4.66 18.32
N ARG A 470 3.78 4.46 19.01
CA ARG A 470 3.49 3.29 19.81
C ARG A 470 2.11 2.77 19.44
N ASP A 471 2.05 1.52 18.98
CA ASP A 471 0.81 0.83 18.64
C ASP A 471 0.65 -0.40 19.54
N VAL A 472 -0.54 -0.61 20.06
CA VAL A 472 -0.88 -1.80 20.86
C VAL A 472 -2.23 -2.33 20.37
N SER A 473 -2.34 -3.64 20.20
CA SER A 473 -3.63 -4.29 19.98
C SER A 473 -3.77 -5.57 20.79
N ALA A 474 -4.99 -5.83 21.22
CA ALA A 474 -5.37 -7.04 21.91
C ALA A 474 -6.73 -7.51 21.41
N ASP A 475 -6.80 -8.77 20.94
CA ASP A 475 -8.02 -9.42 20.50
C ASP A 475 -8.28 -10.65 21.35
N LEU A 476 -9.53 -10.82 21.71
CA LEU A 476 -10.01 -12.01 22.41
C LEU A 476 -11.18 -12.57 21.62
N PHE A 477 -11.23 -13.90 21.47
CA PHE A 477 -12.40 -14.58 20.98
C PHE A 477 -12.70 -15.86 21.78
N LEU A 478 -13.98 -16.20 21.84
CA LEU A 478 -14.50 -17.44 22.38
C LEU A 478 -15.50 -18.02 21.42
N LYS A 479 -15.40 -19.31 21.12
CA LYS A 479 -16.31 -20.05 20.26
C LYS A 479 -16.79 -21.32 20.99
N ARG A 480 -18.10 -21.51 21.04
CA ARG A 480 -18.75 -22.72 21.57
C ARG A 480 -19.56 -23.39 20.48
N THR A 481 -19.44 -24.73 20.38
CA THR A 481 -20.31 -25.58 19.56
C THR A 481 -21.44 -26.14 20.40
N PHE A 482 -22.64 -26.26 19.80
CA PHE A 482 -23.86 -26.74 20.44
C PHE A 482 -24.39 -28.00 19.70
N ASP A 483 -23.50 -28.98 19.47
CA ASP A 483 -23.84 -30.24 18.82
C ASP A 483 -24.90 -31.04 19.59
N GLU A 484 -25.10 -30.73 20.88
CA GLU A 484 -26.16 -31.23 21.73
C GLU A 484 -27.58 -30.74 21.33
N ILE A 485 -27.66 -29.53 20.73
CA ILE A 485 -28.92 -28.98 20.20
C ILE A 485 -29.08 -29.45 18.76
N THR A 486 -28.09 -29.16 17.93
CA THR A 486 -28.03 -29.66 16.53
C THR A 486 -26.59 -29.63 16.05
N LYS A 487 -26.16 -30.66 15.35
CA LYS A 487 -24.81 -30.79 14.81
C LYS A 487 -24.49 -29.61 13.92
N GLY A 488 -23.36 -28.96 14.18
CA GLY A 488 -22.86 -27.86 13.37
C GLY A 488 -23.30 -26.47 13.83
N LEU A 489 -24.13 -26.36 14.87
CA LEU A 489 -24.46 -25.05 15.48
C LEU A 489 -23.34 -24.53 16.36
N TRP A 490 -22.99 -23.25 16.24
CA TRP A 490 -21.96 -22.61 17.07
C TRP A 490 -22.27 -21.14 17.32
N LEU A 491 -21.73 -20.64 18.44
CA LEU A 491 -21.74 -19.22 18.83
C LEU A 491 -20.30 -18.77 19.03
N LYS A 492 -19.96 -17.58 18.53
CA LYS A 492 -18.65 -16.94 18.68
C LYS A 492 -18.84 -15.52 19.17
N ALA A 493 -18.13 -15.14 20.21
CA ALA A 493 -17.97 -13.77 20.66
C ALA A 493 -16.53 -13.32 20.41
N LYS A 494 -16.35 -12.08 19.99
CA LYS A 494 -15.04 -11.45 19.76
C LYS A 494 -15.05 -10.05 20.34
N ALA A 495 -13.94 -9.65 20.96
CA ALA A 495 -13.68 -8.30 21.42
C ALA A 495 -12.25 -7.90 21.05
N SER A 496 -12.06 -6.64 20.71
CA SER A 496 -10.75 -6.14 20.32
C SER A 496 -10.56 -4.69 20.78
N ILE A 497 -9.32 -4.37 21.11
CA ILE A 497 -8.86 -3.01 21.41
C ILE A 497 -7.63 -2.75 20.54
N TYR A 498 -7.57 -1.56 19.97
CA TYR A 498 -6.38 -1.03 19.31
C TYR A 498 -6.14 0.39 19.80
N ALA A 499 -4.91 0.71 20.15
CA ALA A 499 -4.51 2.06 20.54
C ALA A 499 -3.22 2.45 19.82
N THR A 500 -3.14 3.72 19.42
CA THR A 500 -1.96 4.31 18.77
C THR A 500 -1.68 5.67 19.36
N LEU A 501 -0.41 5.97 19.59
CA LEU A 501 0.10 7.25 20.03
C LEU A 501 1.33 7.61 19.18
N SER A 502 1.35 8.81 18.63
CA SER A 502 2.50 9.38 17.93
C SER A 502 2.86 10.70 18.56
N GLU A 503 4.10 10.82 19.03
CA GLU A 503 4.66 12.02 19.62
C GLU A 503 5.82 12.52 18.77
N ASN A 504 5.91 13.83 18.60
CA ASN A 504 7.08 14.47 18.00
C ASN A 504 7.89 15.19 19.08
N THR A 505 9.19 14.94 19.07
CA THR A 505 10.17 15.69 19.86
C THR A 505 10.93 16.63 18.93
N TYR A 506 10.66 17.91 19.09
CA TYR A 506 11.28 18.96 18.29
C TYR A 506 12.58 19.39 18.99
N ARG A 507 13.71 19.14 18.33
CA ARG A 507 15.05 19.59 18.68
C ARG A 507 15.65 20.42 17.54
N ASN A 508 14.77 21.09 16.82
CA ASN A 508 15.14 21.96 15.73
C ASN A 508 15.60 23.34 16.26
N LYS A 509 16.42 23.99 15.49
CA LYS A 509 16.91 25.35 15.76
C LYS A 509 17.03 26.14 14.47
N SER A 510 16.89 27.44 14.58
CA SER A 510 17.27 28.36 13.50
C SER A 510 18.78 28.50 13.40
N PHE A 511 19.23 28.78 12.20
CA PHE A 511 20.63 29.06 11.91
C PHE A 511 20.74 30.36 11.15
N ALA A 512 21.89 31.07 11.30
CA ALA A 512 22.21 32.22 10.49
C ALA A 512 23.07 31.81 9.29
N SER A 513 22.85 32.47 8.17
CA SER A 513 23.70 32.43 6.99
C SER A 513 24.11 33.84 6.64
N PHE A 514 25.24 33.99 5.96
CA PHE A 514 25.88 35.28 5.77
C PHE A 514 26.19 35.52 4.29
N PHE A 515 25.82 36.68 3.80
CA PHE A 515 26.28 37.20 2.51
C PHE A 515 27.62 37.92 2.73
N TYR A 516 28.67 37.44 2.09
CA TYR A 516 29.99 38.07 2.07
C TYR A 516 30.13 38.96 0.84
N ASN A 517 30.38 40.23 1.07
CA ASN A 517 30.72 41.14 -0.01
C ASN A 517 32.25 41.19 -0.17
N PRO A 518 32.81 40.69 -1.28
CA PRO A 518 34.26 40.56 -1.45
C PRO A 518 34.96 41.90 -1.57
N THR A 519 34.27 42.97 -2.04
CA THR A 519 34.84 44.32 -2.19
C THR A 519 34.95 45.02 -0.84
N THR A 520 33.86 44.99 -0.06
CA THR A 520 33.84 45.70 1.24
C THR A 520 34.32 44.81 2.39
N LYS A 521 34.47 43.50 2.18
CA LYS A 521 34.77 42.46 3.19
C LYS A 521 33.76 42.40 4.33
N VAL A 522 32.53 42.86 4.09
CA VAL A 522 31.44 42.90 5.07
C VAL A 522 30.59 41.65 4.94
N TYR A 523 30.18 41.12 6.11
CA TYR A 523 29.28 39.98 6.21
C TYR A 523 27.88 40.47 6.62
N THR A 524 26.89 40.31 5.77
CA THR A 524 25.50 40.63 6.07
C THR A 524 24.79 39.37 6.52
N GLN A 525 24.23 39.36 7.72
CA GLN A 525 23.54 38.22 8.30
C GLN A 525 22.11 38.15 7.79
N TYR A 526 21.69 36.91 7.43
CA TYR A 526 20.32 36.51 7.20
C TYR A 526 19.95 35.40 8.16
N GLY A 527 18.70 35.44 8.66
CA GLY A 527 18.28 34.55 9.73
C GLY A 527 18.89 34.86 11.09
N THR A 528 18.59 34.04 12.08
CA THR A 528 19.07 34.21 13.45
C THR A 528 19.67 32.92 13.95
N ILE A 529 20.74 32.99 14.71
CA ILE A 529 21.27 31.86 15.47
C ILE A 529 20.33 31.66 16.65
N GLY A 530 19.47 30.65 16.55
CA GLY A 530 18.53 30.32 17.61
C GLY A 530 19.07 29.26 18.56
N THR A 531 18.53 29.24 19.76
CA THR A 531 18.69 28.12 20.68
C THR A 531 17.89 26.90 20.18
N GLN A 532 18.35 25.71 20.51
CA GLN A 532 17.64 24.48 20.16
C GLN A 532 16.29 24.42 20.88
N ASN A 533 15.24 24.17 20.11
CA ASN A 533 13.91 23.92 20.64
C ASN A 533 13.92 22.65 21.51
N ASN A 534 13.17 22.71 22.61
CA ASN A 534 12.98 21.57 23.51
C ASN A 534 11.51 21.29 23.75
N TYR A 535 10.76 21.18 22.65
CA TYR A 535 9.32 20.93 22.70
C TYR A 535 9.02 19.48 22.33
N THR A 536 8.08 18.89 23.07
CA THR A 536 7.48 17.59 22.75
C THR A 536 5.97 17.76 22.68
N GLY A 537 5.38 17.27 21.62
CA GLY A 537 3.94 17.35 21.40
C GLY A 537 3.36 16.07 20.82
N ILE A 538 2.12 15.78 21.18
CA ILE A 538 1.37 14.68 20.59
C ILE A 538 1.00 15.08 19.16
N ASN A 539 1.53 14.34 18.19
CA ASN A 539 1.19 14.51 16.79
C ASN A 539 -0.15 13.84 16.45
N TYR A 540 -0.38 12.66 17.03
CA TYR A 540 -1.59 11.89 16.82
C TYR A 540 -1.81 10.91 17.96
N GLN A 541 -3.05 10.79 18.40
CA GLN A 541 -3.49 9.71 19.27
C GLN A 541 -4.85 9.19 18.81
N GLY A 542 -5.05 7.89 18.94
CA GLY A 542 -6.32 7.27 18.61
C GLY A 542 -6.46 5.92 19.25
N HIS A 543 -7.68 5.48 19.38
CA HIS A 543 -8.00 4.12 19.80
C HIS A 543 -9.26 3.65 19.08
N SER A 544 -9.42 2.34 18.99
CA SER A 544 -10.64 1.72 18.52
C SER A 544 -10.98 0.51 19.36
N ASP A 545 -12.25 0.26 19.51
CA ASP A 545 -12.82 -0.93 20.12
C ASP A 545 -13.80 -1.59 19.15
N TYR A 546 -13.74 -2.91 19.10
CA TYR A 546 -14.58 -3.73 18.25
C TYR A 546 -15.18 -4.87 19.03
N GLU A 547 -16.48 -5.07 18.88
CA GLU A 547 -17.25 -6.14 19.50
C GLU A 547 -18.05 -6.89 18.43
N GLU A 548 -18.13 -8.21 18.52
CA GLU A 548 -18.86 -9.07 17.59
C GLU A 548 -19.48 -10.26 18.33
N LEU A 549 -20.72 -10.53 18.03
CA LEU A 549 -21.40 -11.76 18.39
C LEU A 549 -21.94 -12.44 17.14
N SER A 550 -21.46 -13.66 16.87
CA SER A 550 -21.80 -14.44 15.66
C SER A 550 -22.46 -15.75 16.02
N LEU A 551 -23.59 -16.05 15.41
CA LEU A 551 -24.28 -17.35 15.44
C LEU A 551 -24.16 -18.00 14.09
N GLY A 552 -23.64 -19.24 14.04
CA GLY A 552 -23.45 -19.94 12.78
C GLY A 552 -23.86 -21.38 12.82
N TYR A 553 -24.12 -21.91 11.63
CA TYR A 553 -24.52 -23.28 11.41
C TYR A 553 -23.85 -23.86 10.17
N ASP A 554 -23.10 -24.94 10.33
CA ASP A 554 -22.35 -25.60 9.26
C ASP A 554 -22.67 -27.12 9.27
N ARG A 555 -23.34 -27.60 8.24
CA ARG A 555 -23.71 -29.03 8.15
C ARG A 555 -23.79 -29.55 6.73
N ASN A 556 -23.37 -30.80 6.55
CA ASN A 556 -23.55 -31.56 5.34
C ASN A 556 -24.57 -32.69 5.59
N PHE A 557 -25.55 -32.84 4.69
CA PHE A 557 -26.58 -33.85 4.68
C PHE A 557 -26.47 -34.61 3.35
N ASP A 558 -25.72 -35.70 3.33
CA ASP A 558 -25.42 -36.45 2.11
C ASP A 558 -24.87 -35.52 1.01
N LYS A 559 -25.65 -35.26 -0.05
CA LYS A 559 -25.29 -34.37 -1.15
C LYS A 559 -25.57 -32.90 -0.89
N HIS A 560 -26.22 -32.56 0.21
CA HIS A 560 -26.59 -31.19 0.54
C HIS A 560 -25.67 -30.62 1.60
N GLY A 561 -25.04 -29.47 1.32
CA GLY A 561 -24.28 -28.70 2.29
C GLY A 561 -24.95 -27.37 2.57
N LEU A 562 -25.09 -27.04 3.85
CA LEU A 562 -25.60 -25.75 4.32
C LEU A 562 -24.62 -25.11 5.27
N SER A 563 -24.27 -23.86 5.01
CA SER A 563 -23.48 -22.99 5.89
C SER A 563 -24.18 -21.65 6.03
N ALA A 564 -24.45 -21.23 7.24
CA ALA A 564 -25.07 -19.94 7.51
C ALA A 564 -24.44 -19.26 8.70
N VAL A 565 -24.34 -17.95 8.67
CA VAL A 565 -23.89 -17.12 9.78
C VAL A 565 -24.70 -15.85 9.83
N VAL A 566 -25.08 -15.44 11.03
CA VAL A 566 -25.63 -14.12 11.34
C VAL A 566 -24.77 -13.55 12.46
N LEU A 567 -24.42 -12.27 12.35
CA LEU A 567 -23.62 -11.61 13.35
C LEU A 567 -24.15 -10.18 13.62
N ALA A 568 -23.92 -9.72 14.83
CA ALA A 568 -24.04 -8.32 15.23
C ALA A 568 -22.64 -7.81 15.57
N ASN A 569 -22.34 -6.59 15.15
CA ASN A 569 -21.05 -5.96 15.46
C ASN A 569 -21.20 -4.48 15.81
N HIS A 570 -20.25 -4.00 16.61
CA HIS A 570 -20.07 -2.63 17.00
C HIS A 570 -18.60 -2.26 16.85
N ASP A 571 -18.31 -1.21 16.08
CA ASP A 571 -16.97 -0.75 15.73
C ASP A 571 -16.86 0.73 16.02
N ASN A 572 -16.08 1.11 17.03
CA ASN A 572 -15.81 2.50 17.40
C ASN A 572 -14.37 2.86 17.09
N SER A 573 -14.19 4.05 16.57
CA SER A 573 -12.87 4.62 16.32
C SER A 573 -12.81 6.06 16.82
N PHE A 574 -11.83 6.35 17.65
CA PHE A 574 -11.61 7.65 18.28
C PHE A 574 -10.32 8.28 17.77
N THR A 575 -10.35 9.56 17.51
CA THR A 575 -9.17 10.36 17.17
C THR A 575 -9.05 11.51 18.16
N GLY A 576 -7.95 11.55 18.90
CA GLY A 576 -7.77 12.56 19.94
C GLY A 576 -8.84 12.48 21.04
N SER A 577 -9.43 13.61 21.34
CA SER A 577 -10.57 13.77 22.25
C SER A 577 -11.92 13.93 21.53
N ASP A 578 -11.94 13.69 20.24
CA ASP A 578 -13.09 13.88 19.38
C ASP A 578 -14.21 12.85 19.62
N LEU A 579 -15.38 13.10 19.04
CA LEU A 579 -16.48 12.14 19.07
C LEU A 579 -16.10 10.89 18.29
N PRO A 580 -16.52 9.69 18.73
CA PRO A 580 -16.20 8.47 18.02
C PRO A 580 -16.87 8.43 16.65
N TYR A 581 -16.16 7.86 15.69
CA TYR A 581 -16.78 7.32 14.50
C TYR A 581 -17.27 5.90 14.81
N THR A 582 -18.56 5.67 14.73
CA THR A 582 -19.21 4.41 15.13
C THR A 582 -19.92 3.79 13.93
N VAL A 583 -19.64 2.52 13.65
CA VAL A 583 -20.42 1.70 12.73
C VAL A 583 -20.96 0.49 13.49
N GLN A 584 -22.26 0.26 13.38
CA GLN A 584 -22.90 -0.87 14.04
C GLN A 584 -23.98 -1.48 13.15
N GLY A 585 -24.27 -2.76 13.35
CA GLY A 585 -25.32 -3.40 12.63
C GLY A 585 -25.39 -4.91 12.75
N ILE A 586 -26.22 -5.50 11.91
CA ILE A 586 -26.42 -6.93 11.78
C ILE A 586 -26.09 -7.33 10.35
N SER A 587 -25.33 -8.39 10.20
CA SER A 587 -24.96 -8.92 8.89
C SER A 587 -25.13 -10.44 8.86
N GLY A 588 -25.33 -10.99 7.69
CA GLY A 588 -25.48 -12.42 7.57
C GLY A 588 -25.16 -12.95 6.18
N LYS A 589 -24.87 -14.24 6.15
CA LYS A 589 -24.59 -14.99 4.94
C LYS A 589 -25.13 -16.41 5.06
N ALA A 590 -25.72 -16.92 4.00
CA ALA A 590 -26.14 -18.32 3.87
C ALA A 590 -25.65 -18.88 2.53
N SER A 591 -25.02 -20.04 2.58
CA SER A 591 -24.53 -20.76 1.41
C SER A 591 -25.11 -22.19 1.40
N TYR A 592 -25.68 -22.55 0.28
CA TYR A 592 -26.18 -23.88 0.03
C TYR A 592 -25.45 -24.49 -1.17
N ASN A 593 -25.06 -25.76 -1.05
CA ASN A 593 -24.52 -26.51 -2.18
C ASN A 593 -25.21 -27.87 -2.34
N TYR A 594 -25.33 -28.28 -3.59
CA TYR A 594 -25.82 -29.62 -3.98
C TYR A 594 -24.70 -30.39 -4.67
N ASP A 595 -24.26 -31.47 -4.04
CA ASP A 595 -23.21 -32.42 -4.52
C ASP A 595 -21.90 -31.70 -4.89
N GLU A 596 -21.63 -30.53 -4.25
CA GLU A 596 -20.58 -29.59 -4.63
C GLU A 596 -20.60 -29.20 -6.13
N LYS A 597 -21.68 -29.49 -6.87
CA LYS A 597 -21.88 -29.11 -8.27
C LYS A 597 -22.41 -27.70 -8.39
N TYR A 598 -23.49 -27.42 -7.69
CA TYR A 598 -24.18 -26.13 -7.69
C TYR A 598 -24.07 -25.51 -6.33
N VAL A 599 -23.70 -24.25 -6.31
CA VAL A 599 -23.60 -23.45 -5.07
C VAL A 599 -24.45 -22.20 -5.25
N ALA A 600 -25.26 -21.89 -4.26
CA ALA A 600 -25.99 -20.62 -4.16
C ALA A 600 -25.66 -19.94 -2.85
N GLU A 601 -25.44 -18.64 -2.88
CA GLU A 601 -25.06 -17.86 -1.71
C GLU A 601 -25.88 -16.57 -1.65
N LEU A 602 -26.37 -16.27 -0.45
CA LEU A 602 -27.05 -15.02 -0.10
C LEU A 602 -26.23 -14.34 1.00
N ALA A 603 -25.98 -13.04 0.87
CA ALA A 603 -25.34 -12.25 1.89
C ALA A 603 -26.09 -10.94 2.08
N PHE A 604 -26.09 -10.43 3.29
CA PHE A 604 -26.64 -9.11 3.58
C PHE A 604 -25.88 -8.39 4.69
N GLY A 605 -25.90 -7.07 4.64
CA GLY A 605 -25.55 -6.19 5.74
C GLY A 605 -26.70 -5.22 6.00
N TYR A 606 -27.05 -5.02 7.27
CA TYR A 606 -27.93 -3.96 7.73
C TYR A 606 -27.20 -3.20 8.81
N ASN A 607 -26.53 -2.15 8.42
CA ASN A 607 -25.68 -1.37 9.32
C ASN A 607 -25.68 0.11 8.95
N GLY A 608 -25.18 0.92 9.85
CA GLY A 608 -25.12 2.36 9.73
C GLY A 608 -24.05 2.99 10.58
N SER A 609 -23.85 4.27 10.35
CA SER A 609 -22.84 5.08 11.03
C SER A 609 -23.50 6.30 11.71
N ASN A 610 -22.87 6.77 12.78
CA ASN A 610 -23.28 8.00 13.47
C ASN A 610 -22.94 9.29 12.70
N TYR A 611 -22.21 9.20 11.60
CA TYR A 611 -21.92 10.34 10.72
C TYR A 611 -23.11 10.73 9.84
N TYR A 612 -24.24 10.00 9.93
CA TYR A 612 -25.48 10.29 9.22
C TYR A 612 -26.59 10.72 10.19
N PRO A 613 -27.58 11.49 9.72
CA PRO A 613 -28.69 11.94 10.54
C PRO A 613 -29.36 10.78 11.27
N PRO A 614 -29.68 10.93 12.58
CA PRO A 614 -30.33 9.86 13.34
C PRO A 614 -31.81 9.65 12.97
N ALA A 615 -32.42 10.63 12.36
CA ALA A 615 -33.83 10.60 11.94
C ALA A 615 -33.96 10.16 10.49
N GLY A 616 -35.05 9.45 10.17
CA GLY A 616 -35.32 8.93 8.81
C GLY A 616 -34.49 7.72 8.44
N ASP A 617 -34.49 7.39 7.16
CA ASP A 617 -33.76 6.23 6.59
C ASP A 617 -32.31 6.57 6.19
N TYR A 618 -31.75 7.59 6.79
CA TYR A 618 -30.41 8.09 6.42
C TYR A 618 -29.27 7.38 7.13
N LYS A 619 -29.52 6.83 8.34
CA LYS A 619 -28.48 6.25 9.18
C LYS A 619 -28.16 4.79 8.85
N TYR A 620 -29.19 3.96 8.65
CA TYR A 620 -29.04 2.52 8.40
C TYR A 620 -29.37 2.14 6.97
N GLY A 621 -28.56 1.30 6.37
CA GLY A 621 -28.71 0.79 5.02
C GLY A 621 -28.83 -0.71 4.94
N PHE A 622 -29.64 -1.21 4.00
CA PHE A 622 -29.73 -2.61 3.68
C PHE A 622 -28.99 -2.91 2.38
N PHE A 623 -28.05 -3.86 2.47
CA PHE A 623 -27.10 -4.19 1.42
C PHE A 623 -27.16 -5.69 1.06
N PRO A 624 -28.13 -6.11 0.25
CA PRO A 624 -28.27 -7.50 -0.17
C PRO A 624 -27.32 -7.84 -1.32
N ALA A 625 -26.86 -9.09 -1.34
CA ALA A 625 -26.09 -9.68 -2.44
C ALA A 625 -26.44 -11.14 -2.64
N VAL A 626 -26.38 -11.59 -3.88
CA VAL A 626 -26.62 -12.98 -4.29
C VAL A 626 -25.48 -13.45 -5.17
N ALA A 627 -25.16 -14.74 -5.08
CA ALA A 627 -24.16 -15.34 -5.95
C ALA A 627 -24.49 -16.81 -6.23
N MET A 628 -23.99 -17.29 -7.36
CA MET A 628 -24.09 -18.68 -7.77
C MET A 628 -22.76 -19.17 -8.32
N ALA A 629 -22.46 -20.45 -8.13
CA ALA A 629 -21.36 -21.12 -8.80
C ALA A 629 -21.77 -22.50 -9.31
N TRP A 630 -21.17 -22.85 -10.43
CA TRP A 630 -21.36 -24.15 -11.09
C TRP A 630 -20.01 -24.80 -11.33
N ASN A 631 -19.76 -25.93 -10.67
CA ASN A 631 -18.57 -26.76 -10.87
C ASN A 631 -18.81 -27.70 -12.05
N ILE A 632 -18.56 -27.21 -13.25
CA ILE A 632 -18.86 -27.85 -14.53
C ILE A 632 -18.12 -29.19 -14.68
N ASN A 633 -16.91 -29.29 -14.14
CA ASN A 633 -16.08 -30.50 -14.17
C ASN A 633 -16.71 -31.69 -13.40
N LYS A 634 -17.69 -31.45 -12.52
CA LYS A 634 -18.40 -32.50 -11.79
C LYS A 634 -19.61 -33.05 -12.57
N GLU A 635 -19.93 -32.48 -13.71
CA GLU A 635 -20.98 -32.98 -14.58
C GLU A 635 -20.60 -34.26 -15.32
N ASN A 636 -21.56 -35.11 -15.60
CA ASN A 636 -21.32 -36.44 -16.21
C ASN A 636 -20.56 -36.34 -17.54
N PHE A 637 -20.78 -35.28 -18.32
CA PHE A 637 -20.12 -35.05 -19.61
C PHE A 637 -18.66 -34.59 -19.53
N LEU A 638 -18.15 -34.15 -18.34
CA LEU A 638 -16.78 -33.70 -18.13
C LEU A 638 -16.02 -34.43 -17.03
N LYS A 639 -16.68 -35.22 -16.17
CA LYS A 639 -16.06 -35.84 -15.00
C LYS A 639 -14.88 -36.75 -15.33
N ASP A 640 -14.85 -37.34 -16.53
CA ASP A 640 -13.82 -38.27 -16.99
C ASP A 640 -12.80 -37.61 -17.93
N SER A 641 -12.82 -36.26 -18.04
CA SER A 641 -11.90 -35.49 -18.84
C SER A 641 -10.48 -35.61 -18.32
N LYS A 642 -9.52 -36.01 -19.18
CA LYS A 642 -8.10 -36.17 -18.80
C LYS A 642 -7.32 -34.86 -18.78
N TRP A 643 -7.76 -33.86 -19.55
CA TRP A 643 -7.06 -32.60 -19.67
C TRP A 643 -7.61 -31.49 -18.77
N LEU A 644 -8.89 -31.60 -18.35
CA LEU A 644 -9.60 -30.66 -17.52
C LEU A 644 -9.79 -31.25 -16.11
N ASN A 645 -9.10 -30.68 -15.12
CA ASN A 645 -9.17 -31.13 -13.74
C ASN A 645 -10.27 -30.43 -12.96
N THR A 646 -10.39 -29.12 -13.08
CA THR A 646 -11.46 -28.33 -12.49
C THR A 646 -11.93 -27.24 -13.45
N LEU A 647 -13.23 -26.95 -13.44
CA LEU A 647 -13.80 -25.80 -14.14
C LEU A 647 -15.02 -25.32 -13.39
N LYS A 648 -14.96 -24.06 -12.95
CA LYS A 648 -16.00 -23.40 -12.18
C LYS A 648 -16.40 -22.10 -12.86
N LEU A 649 -17.67 -21.96 -13.17
CA LEU A 649 -18.32 -20.71 -13.55
C LEU A 649 -19.00 -20.14 -12.31
N TYR A 650 -18.80 -18.87 -12.01
CA TYR A 650 -19.44 -18.21 -10.88
C TYR A 650 -19.81 -16.78 -11.20
N GLY A 651 -20.82 -16.26 -10.53
CA GLY A 651 -21.23 -14.88 -10.69
C GLY A 651 -21.95 -14.36 -9.48
N SER A 652 -21.90 -13.05 -9.29
CA SER A 652 -22.54 -12.36 -8.19
C SER A 652 -23.13 -11.03 -8.62
N TYR A 653 -24.19 -10.63 -7.92
CA TYR A 653 -24.79 -9.30 -8.04
C TYR A 653 -25.27 -8.84 -6.68
N GLY A 654 -25.07 -7.55 -6.37
CA GLY A 654 -25.53 -7.02 -5.10
C GLY A 654 -25.30 -5.53 -4.95
N LYS A 655 -25.85 -5.01 -3.85
CA LYS A 655 -25.74 -3.64 -3.42
C LYS A 655 -24.81 -3.56 -2.23
N THR A 656 -23.90 -2.58 -2.22
CA THR A 656 -22.97 -2.28 -1.13
C THR A 656 -22.95 -0.78 -0.89
N GLY A 657 -22.50 -0.35 0.29
CA GLY A 657 -22.41 1.05 0.65
C GLY A 657 -20.97 1.55 0.78
N ASN A 658 -20.80 2.86 0.65
CA ASN A 658 -19.56 3.55 0.97
C ASN A 658 -19.87 4.69 1.96
N ASP A 659 -19.22 4.63 3.11
CA ASP A 659 -19.41 5.55 4.22
C ASP A 659 -18.23 6.53 4.27
N ASN A 660 -18.39 7.67 3.60
CA ASN A 660 -17.35 8.71 3.58
C ASN A 660 -17.96 10.13 3.49
N PRO A 661 -18.88 10.48 4.41
CA PRO A 661 -19.57 11.78 4.32
C PRO A 661 -18.74 12.95 4.87
N GLY A 662 -17.65 12.64 5.62
CA GLY A 662 -16.99 13.63 6.48
C GLY A 662 -17.64 13.75 7.85
N TYR A 663 -16.98 14.50 8.73
CA TYR A 663 -17.30 14.60 10.15
C TYR A 663 -18.61 15.36 10.37
N PHE A 664 -19.69 14.69 10.72
CA PHE A 664 -21.01 15.23 11.09
C PHE A 664 -21.52 16.34 10.16
N VAL A 665 -21.38 16.17 8.84
CA VAL A 665 -21.74 17.21 7.85
C VAL A 665 -23.24 17.53 7.78
N TYR A 666 -24.08 16.81 8.51
CA TYR A 666 -25.50 17.11 8.64
C TYR A 666 -25.81 18.13 9.75
N ILE A 667 -24.78 18.51 10.52
CA ILE A 667 -24.89 19.52 11.59
C ILE A 667 -24.20 20.80 11.10
N GLN A 668 -24.89 21.94 11.25
CA GLN A 668 -24.30 23.24 10.95
C GLN A 668 -23.18 23.54 11.93
N ARG A 669 -22.03 23.92 11.43
CA ARG A 669 -20.83 24.23 12.22
C ARG A 669 -20.41 25.67 12.03
N TYR A 670 -19.94 26.24 13.13
CA TYR A 670 -19.39 27.59 13.20
C TYR A 670 -17.95 27.50 13.69
N PHE A 671 -17.11 28.34 13.16
CA PHE A 671 -15.70 28.39 13.51
C PHE A 671 -15.26 29.79 13.83
N ASP A 672 -14.22 29.89 14.64
CA ASP A 672 -13.54 31.16 14.88
C ASP A 672 -12.89 31.64 13.58
N GLY A 673 -13.18 32.89 13.21
CA GLY A 673 -12.65 33.57 12.05
C GLY A 673 -11.43 34.42 12.39
N THR A 674 -11.04 35.23 11.40
CA THR A 674 -10.01 36.24 11.61
C THR A 674 -10.41 37.28 12.62
N SER A 675 -9.43 37.87 13.29
CA SER A 675 -9.67 39.00 14.16
C SER A 675 -10.32 40.16 13.41
N THR A 676 -11.40 40.66 13.97
CA THR A 676 -12.12 41.86 13.49
C THR A 676 -11.89 42.98 14.49
N TYR A 677 -11.68 44.18 13.99
CA TYR A 677 -11.34 45.35 14.80
C TYR A 677 -12.49 46.33 14.77
N PHE A 678 -12.96 46.77 15.96
CA PHE A 678 -14.04 47.71 16.09
C PHE A 678 -13.61 48.89 16.97
N GLY A 679 -14.22 50.05 16.70
CA GLY A 679 -14.09 51.24 17.52
C GLY A 679 -12.97 52.19 17.09
N SER A 680 -12.91 53.38 17.72
CA SER A 680 -11.90 54.41 17.51
C SER A 680 -10.51 54.02 18.03
N THR A 681 -10.49 53.11 19.01
CA THR A 681 -9.25 52.42 19.47
C THR A 681 -9.46 50.93 19.13
N PRO A 682 -8.89 50.45 18.00
CA PRO A 682 -9.20 49.13 17.49
C PRO A 682 -8.81 48.01 18.49
N GLY A 683 -9.82 47.37 19.07
CA GLY A 683 -9.67 46.14 19.83
C GLY A 683 -9.86 44.93 18.94
N SER A 684 -9.00 43.93 19.05
CA SER A 684 -9.13 42.66 18.32
C SER A 684 -10.23 41.81 18.95
N ASN A 685 -11.24 41.49 18.17
CA ASN A 685 -12.29 40.52 18.53
C ASN A 685 -12.28 39.37 17.53
N THR A 686 -12.34 38.10 18.01
CA THR A 686 -12.46 36.95 17.15
C THR A 686 -13.84 36.95 16.50
N SER A 687 -13.88 36.93 15.17
CA SER A 687 -15.15 36.75 14.46
C SER A 687 -15.59 35.29 14.50
N ILE A 688 -16.89 35.04 14.38
CA ILE A 688 -17.43 33.71 14.16
C ILE A 688 -17.96 33.65 12.73
N PHE A 689 -17.63 32.65 11.98
CA PHE A 689 -18.17 32.46 10.66
C PHE A 689 -18.81 31.09 10.51
N GLU A 690 -19.86 31.07 9.73
CA GLU A 690 -20.57 29.87 9.34
C GLU A 690 -19.75 29.11 8.31
N GLN A 691 -19.57 27.80 8.53
CA GLN A 691 -18.94 26.92 7.56
C GLN A 691 -19.89 26.54 6.41
N VAL A 692 -19.42 25.63 5.54
CA VAL A 692 -20.26 25.01 4.51
C VAL A 692 -21.62 24.64 5.10
N LEU A 693 -22.67 24.96 4.39
CA LEU A 693 -24.06 24.67 4.83
C LEU A 693 -24.23 23.18 5.16
N ALA A 694 -24.94 22.87 6.23
CA ALA A 694 -25.26 21.52 6.62
C ALA A 694 -26.15 20.82 5.59
N ASN A 695 -25.99 19.51 5.44
CA ASN A 695 -26.91 18.69 4.65
C ASN A 695 -27.66 17.72 5.57
N PRO A 696 -28.87 18.05 6.02
CA PRO A 696 -29.68 17.20 6.90
C PRO A 696 -30.18 15.90 6.20
N ASN A 697 -30.07 15.80 4.90
CA ASN A 697 -30.54 14.66 4.09
C ASN A 697 -29.40 13.79 3.56
N ILE A 698 -28.20 13.97 4.08
CA ILE A 698 -27.05 13.20 3.63
C ILE A 698 -27.19 11.72 3.99
N THR A 699 -26.83 10.84 3.05
CA THR A 699 -26.80 9.40 3.24
C THR A 699 -25.54 8.80 2.64
N TRP A 700 -25.31 7.50 2.84
CA TRP A 700 -24.15 6.78 2.29
C TRP A 700 -24.20 6.71 0.77
N GLU A 701 -23.02 6.71 0.18
CA GLU A 701 -22.86 6.40 -1.23
C GLU A 701 -23.18 4.92 -1.47
N LYS A 702 -23.59 4.56 -2.68
CA LYS A 702 -24.06 3.21 -3.02
C LYS A 702 -23.33 2.68 -4.23
N ALA A 703 -23.16 1.35 -4.26
CA ALA A 703 -22.64 0.65 -5.44
C ALA A 703 -23.48 -0.58 -5.75
N ASN A 704 -23.91 -0.71 -7.00
CA ASN A 704 -24.40 -1.97 -7.56
C ASN A 704 -23.27 -2.65 -8.29
N LYS A 705 -22.86 -3.83 -7.81
CA LYS A 705 -21.70 -4.57 -8.31
C LYS A 705 -22.15 -5.85 -8.99
N PHE A 706 -21.67 -6.04 -10.21
CA PHE A 706 -21.84 -7.27 -10.98
C PHE A 706 -20.48 -7.89 -11.24
N ASN A 707 -20.36 -9.19 -11.01
CA ASN A 707 -19.17 -9.96 -11.29
C ASN A 707 -19.51 -11.29 -11.95
N LEU A 708 -18.74 -11.68 -12.97
CA LEU A 708 -18.81 -12.99 -13.62
C LEU A 708 -17.40 -13.53 -13.76
N GLY A 709 -17.15 -14.74 -13.28
CA GLY A 709 -15.82 -15.33 -13.25
C GLY A 709 -15.79 -16.77 -13.77
N LEU A 710 -14.70 -17.10 -14.44
CA LEU A 710 -14.36 -18.46 -14.85
C LEU A 710 -13.01 -18.83 -14.25
N GLN A 711 -12.99 -19.92 -13.51
CA GLN A 711 -11.80 -20.46 -12.86
C GLN A 711 -11.62 -21.93 -13.19
N GLY A 712 -10.39 -22.36 -13.45
CA GLY A 712 -10.13 -23.75 -13.73
C GLY A 712 -8.69 -24.18 -13.56
N THR A 713 -8.49 -25.50 -13.54
CA THR A 713 -7.17 -26.14 -13.61
C THR A 713 -7.17 -27.18 -14.73
N ILE A 714 -6.10 -27.19 -15.50
CA ILE A 714 -5.89 -28.09 -16.66
C ILE A 714 -4.49 -28.70 -16.63
N LEU A 715 -4.22 -29.61 -17.55
CA LEU A 715 -2.90 -30.25 -17.73
C LEU A 715 -2.39 -30.91 -16.44
N ASP A 716 -3.20 -31.82 -15.87
CA ASP A 716 -2.87 -32.49 -14.62
C ASP A 716 -2.61 -31.53 -13.44
N ASN A 717 -3.46 -30.53 -13.31
CA ASN A 717 -3.33 -29.47 -12.30
C ASN A 717 -2.05 -28.64 -12.39
N LYS A 718 -1.35 -28.63 -13.53
CA LYS A 718 -0.14 -27.82 -13.72
C LYS A 718 -0.45 -26.36 -14.08
N LEU A 719 -1.56 -26.13 -14.80
CA LEU A 719 -1.97 -24.80 -15.23
C LEU A 719 -3.32 -24.45 -14.59
N GLY A 720 -3.33 -23.41 -13.79
CA GLY A 720 -4.53 -22.79 -13.21
C GLY A 720 -4.79 -21.43 -13.83
N PHE A 721 -6.04 -21.11 -14.06
CA PHE A 721 -6.45 -19.82 -14.58
C PHE A 721 -7.69 -19.29 -13.85
N THR A 722 -7.79 -17.96 -13.77
CA THR A 722 -8.99 -17.24 -13.34
C THR A 722 -9.14 -16.03 -14.23
N VAL A 723 -10.33 -15.82 -14.76
CA VAL A 723 -10.72 -14.64 -15.55
C VAL A 723 -12.03 -14.13 -14.99
N GLU A 724 -12.09 -12.86 -14.65
CA GLU A 724 -13.27 -12.22 -14.10
C GLU A 724 -13.60 -10.95 -14.89
N TYR A 725 -14.87 -10.78 -15.20
CA TYR A 725 -15.44 -9.55 -15.72
C TYR A 725 -16.23 -8.86 -14.60
N TYR A 726 -16.06 -7.55 -14.45
CA TYR A 726 -16.84 -6.78 -13.49
C TYR A 726 -17.45 -5.52 -14.10
N ARG A 727 -18.58 -5.10 -13.52
CA ARG A 727 -19.25 -3.85 -13.84
C ARG A 727 -19.88 -3.29 -12.57
N ASP A 728 -19.22 -2.28 -11.99
CA ASP A 728 -19.64 -1.66 -10.74
C ASP A 728 -20.19 -0.26 -11.05
N LYS A 729 -21.46 -0.01 -10.72
CA LYS A 729 -22.10 1.31 -10.82
C LYS A 729 -22.19 1.92 -9.45
N TYR A 730 -21.46 3.00 -9.24
CA TYR A 730 -21.52 3.84 -8.05
C TYR A 730 -22.53 4.96 -8.29
N TYR A 731 -23.39 5.23 -7.33
CA TYR A 731 -24.43 6.24 -7.42
C TYR A 731 -24.70 6.85 -6.04
N ASP A 732 -25.42 7.95 -6.02
CA ASP A 732 -25.59 8.78 -4.81
C ASP A 732 -24.22 9.21 -4.25
N LEU A 733 -23.22 9.42 -5.15
CA LEU A 733 -21.90 9.88 -4.76
C LEU A 733 -21.97 11.29 -4.22
N LEU A 734 -21.23 11.51 -3.16
CA LEU A 734 -21.15 12.82 -2.50
C LEU A 734 -20.32 13.78 -3.33
N MET A 735 -20.93 14.87 -3.75
CA MET A 735 -20.29 15.95 -4.49
C MET A 735 -20.99 17.28 -4.25
N GLN A 736 -20.26 18.37 -4.43
CA GLN A 736 -20.89 19.69 -4.52
C GLN A 736 -21.60 19.80 -5.85
N ARG A 737 -22.78 20.43 -5.83
CA ARG A 737 -23.46 20.76 -7.09
C ARG A 737 -22.68 21.83 -7.83
N GLY A 738 -22.53 21.67 -9.14
CA GLY A 738 -21.84 22.64 -10.02
C GLY A 738 -22.69 23.88 -10.32
N LYS A 739 -24.02 23.73 -10.27
CA LYS A 739 -24.97 24.81 -10.56
C LYS A 739 -25.34 25.53 -9.27
N ASN A 740 -24.46 26.41 -8.81
CA ASN A 740 -24.62 27.16 -7.57
C ASN A 740 -24.87 28.64 -7.84
N SER A 741 -25.68 29.27 -6.99
CA SER A 741 -25.82 30.73 -6.98
C SER A 741 -24.79 31.33 -6.02
N ALA A 742 -23.94 32.22 -6.52
CA ALA A 742 -23.01 32.97 -5.68
C ALA A 742 -23.72 33.94 -4.70
N LEU A 743 -25.00 34.23 -4.91
CA LEU A 743 -25.81 35.11 -4.06
C LEU A 743 -25.99 34.57 -2.65
N ILE A 744 -25.82 33.27 -2.41
CA ILE A 744 -25.92 32.67 -1.08
C ILE A 744 -24.76 33.09 -0.17
N GLY A 745 -23.61 33.46 -0.76
CA GLY A 745 -22.41 33.87 -0.01
C GLY A 745 -21.73 32.74 0.75
N GLN A 746 -22.22 31.49 0.65
CA GLN A 746 -21.71 30.31 1.31
C GLN A 746 -21.50 29.17 0.33
N SER A 747 -20.58 28.27 0.67
CA SER A 747 -20.37 27.04 -0.10
C SER A 747 -21.52 26.07 0.13
N TYR A 748 -22.04 25.50 -0.95
CA TYR A 748 -23.03 24.44 -0.86
C TYR A 748 -22.45 23.17 -0.21
N PRO A 749 -23.26 22.42 0.52
CA PRO A 749 -22.84 21.17 1.13
C PRO A 749 -22.60 20.07 0.08
N LEU A 750 -21.99 18.99 0.50
CA LEU A 750 -21.97 17.74 -0.27
C LEU A 750 -23.39 17.16 -0.34
N GLU A 751 -23.77 16.70 -1.52
CA GLU A 751 -25.07 16.08 -1.80
C GLU A 751 -24.88 14.73 -2.50
N ASN A 752 -25.82 13.81 -2.28
CA ASN A 752 -25.82 12.47 -2.87
C ASN A 752 -26.34 12.50 -4.33
N ILE A 753 -25.60 13.11 -5.26
CA ILE A 753 -26.06 13.36 -6.64
C ILE A 753 -25.17 12.74 -7.71
N GLY A 754 -23.94 12.36 -7.41
CA GLY A 754 -22.98 11.87 -8.40
C GLY A 754 -23.23 10.43 -8.82
N GLN A 755 -22.82 10.08 -10.05
CA GLN A 755 -22.82 8.70 -10.53
C GLN A 755 -21.56 8.42 -11.35
N SER A 756 -20.95 7.27 -11.12
CA SER A 756 -19.82 6.77 -11.91
C SER A 756 -19.93 5.27 -12.16
N ARG A 757 -19.16 4.78 -13.11
CA ARG A 757 -19.11 3.36 -13.42
C ARG A 757 -17.66 2.93 -13.59
N TYR A 758 -17.34 1.77 -13.06
CA TYR A 758 -16.07 1.08 -13.27
C TYR A 758 -16.35 -0.27 -13.93
N THR A 759 -15.63 -0.57 -14.98
CA THR A 759 -15.73 -1.84 -15.73
C THR A 759 -14.34 -2.36 -16.02
N GLY A 760 -14.21 -3.67 -16.08
CA GLY A 760 -12.90 -4.23 -16.38
C GLY A 760 -12.85 -5.75 -16.35
N TRP A 761 -11.63 -6.23 -16.50
CA TRP A 761 -11.28 -7.65 -16.45
C TRP A 761 -10.12 -7.85 -15.50
N ASP A 762 -10.20 -8.89 -14.69
CA ASP A 762 -9.08 -9.36 -13.85
C ASP A 762 -8.60 -10.71 -14.35
N PHE A 763 -7.28 -10.92 -14.33
CA PHE A 763 -6.65 -12.12 -14.84
C PHE A 763 -5.69 -12.71 -13.82
N LYS A 764 -5.70 -14.01 -13.69
CA LYS A 764 -4.67 -14.78 -13.00
C LYS A 764 -4.35 -16.04 -13.75
N LEU A 765 -3.06 -16.30 -13.95
CA LEU A 765 -2.55 -17.52 -14.55
C LEU A 765 -1.44 -18.06 -13.66
N ASN A 766 -1.51 -19.34 -13.31
CA ASN A 766 -0.49 -20.01 -12.52
C ASN A 766 -0.09 -21.29 -13.23
N PHE A 767 1.19 -21.46 -13.50
CA PHE A 767 1.75 -22.69 -14.03
C PHE A 767 2.85 -23.20 -13.10
N GLN A 768 2.81 -24.48 -12.78
CA GLN A 768 3.91 -25.16 -12.08
C GLN A 768 4.16 -26.54 -12.66
N GLN A 769 5.43 -26.88 -12.79
CA GLN A 769 5.86 -28.23 -13.14
C GLN A 769 7.06 -28.65 -12.29
N SER A 770 7.04 -29.89 -11.85
CA SER A 770 8.14 -30.55 -11.16
C SER A 770 8.68 -31.68 -12.02
N LEU A 771 9.99 -31.66 -12.28
CA LEU A 771 10.76 -32.66 -13.06
C LEU A 771 11.88 -33.18 -12.16
N ASN A 772 11.63 -34.26 -11.44
CA ASN A 772 12.54 -34.80 -10.42
C ASN A 772 12.94 -33.72 -9.39
N ASP A 773 14.25 -33.41 -9.35
CA ASP A 773 14.79 -32.39 -8.41
C ASP A 773 14.59 -30.95 -8.88
N PHE A 774 14.13 -30.75 -10.12
CA PHE A 774 13.90 -29.41 -10.68
C PHE A 774 12.41 -29.09 -10.69
N SER A 775 12.00 -27.99 -10.06
CA SER A 775 10.65 -27.48 -10.15
C SER A 775 10.67 -26.01 -10.55
N TYR A 776 9.72 -25.59 -11.39
CA TYR A 776 9.59 -24.18 -11.78
C TYR A 776 8.13 -23.77 -11.80
N TYR A 777 7.92 -22.46 -11.65
CA TYR A 777 6.58 -21.87 -11.69
C TYR A 777 6.59 -20.53 -12.41
N ILE A 778 5.45 -20.21 -12.99
CA ILE A 778 5.11 -18.91 -13.58
C ILE A 778 3.74 -18.53 -13.09
N ALA A 779 3.63 -17.37 -12.46
CA ALA A 779 2.35 -16.81 -12.00
C ALA A 779 2.19 -15.39 -12.56
N ALA A 780 1.18 -15.21 -13.40
CA ALA A 780 0.84 -13.90 -13.97
C ALA A 780 -0.46 -13.39 -13.37
N THR A 781 -0.49 -12.14 -13.00
CA THR A 781 -1.68 -11.42 -12.54
C THR A 781 -1.84 -10.14 -13.35
N GLY A 782 -3.08 -9.66 -13.51
CA GLY A 782 -3.30 -8.42 -14.20
C GLY A 782 -4.73 -7.93 -14.07
N GLY A 783 -4.94 -6.69 -14.50
CA GLY A 783 -6.26 -6.08 -14.58
C GLY A 783 -6.32 -5.05 -15.70
N LEU A 784 -7.44 -5.03 -16.38
CA LEU A 784 -7.82 -4.03 -17.37
C LEU A 784 -8.99 -3.24 -16.79
N GLN A 785 -8.79 -1.94 -16.55
CA GLN A 785 -9.73 -1.10 -15.82
C GLN A 785 -10.11 0.12 -16.63
N GLN A 786 -11.40 0.44 -16.66
CA GLN A 786 -11.94 1.67 -17.23
C GLN A 786 -12.97 2.26 -16.28
N SER A 787 -12.95 3.58 -16.11
CA SER A 787 -13.97 4.32 -15.38
C SER A 787 -14.71 5.29 -16.29
N LYS A 788 -15.93 5.67 -15.89
CA LYS A 788 -16.72 6.67 -16.59
C LYS A 788 -17.59 7.46 -15.60
N VAL A 789 -17.55 8.78 -15.69
CA VAL A 789 -18.51 9.66 -15.01
C VAL A 789 -19.83 9.55 -15.75
N LEU A 790 -20.88 9.06 -15.08
CA LEU A 790 -22.21 8.93 -15.65
C LEU A 790 -23.05 10.20 -15.44
N TYR A 791 -22.88 10.81 -14.30
CA TYR A 791 -23.54 12.05 -13.94
C TYR A 791 -22.75 12.78 -12.85
N GLN A 792 -22.61 14.08 -13.04
CA GLN A 792 -22.19 15.06 -12.04
C GLN A 792 -22.95 16.34 -12.33
N ASN A 793 -23.41 17.05 -11.35
CA ASN A 793 -24.22 18.26 -11.54
C ASN A 793 -23.36 19.43 -12.06
N GLU A 794 -22.72 19.25 -13.23
CA GLU A 794 -21.86 20.28 -13.82
C GLU A 794 -22.67 21.37 -14.53
N VAL A 795 -22.08 22.56 -14.60
CA VAL A 795 -22.60 23.67 -15.40
C VAL A 795 -22.64 23.25 -16.86
N ASN A 796 -23.68 23.67 -17.57
CA ASN A 796 -23.75 23.44 -19.02
C ASN A 796 -22.52 24.06 -19.71
N GLN A 797 -21.76 23.21 -20.38
CA GLN A 797 -20.56 23.66 -21.08
C GLN A 797 -20.95 24.22 -22.43
N PRO A 798 -20.31 25.32 -22.90
CA PRO A 798 -20.53 25.87 -24.20
C PRO A 798 -20.26 24.87 -25.34
N TYR A 799 -19.23 24.02 -25.16
CA TYR A 799 -18.81 23.04 -26.14
C TYR A 799 -18.79 21.63 -25.60
N PRO A 800 -19.11 20.59 -26.40
CA PRO A 800 -19.16 19.21 -25.98
C PRO A 800 -17.81 18.66 -25.45
N TRP A 801 -16.67 19.13 -25.98
CA TRP A 801 -15.34 18.66 -25.58
C TRP A 801 -14.94 19.13 -24.18
N MET A 802 -15.61 20.13 -23.62
CA MET A 802 -15.38 20.62 -22.25
C MET A 802 -16.12 19.80 -21.22
N ALA A 803 -17.10 18.97 -21.63
CA ALA A 803 -17.92 18.21 -20.68
C ALA A 803 -17.13 17.13 -19.97
N ARG A 804 -17.21 17.10 -18.65
CA ARG A 804 -16.59 16.08 -17.80
C ARG A 804 -17.46 14.83 -17.70
N THR A 805 -18.79 14.99 -17.75
CA THR A 805 -19.74 13.88 -17.83
C THR A 805 -19.48 13.07 -19.10
N GLY A 806 -19.36 11.76 -18.96
CA GLY A 806 -19.02 10.86 -20.06
C GLY A 806 -17.52 10.51 -20.14
N GLN A 807 -16.64 11.26 -19.49
CA GLN A 807 -15.20 11.01 -19.44
C GLN A 807 -14.82 10.04 -18.28
N ALA A 808 -13.55 9.63 -18.24
CA ALA A 808 -13.05 8.84 -17.14
C ALA A 808 -13.07 9.64 -15.82
N VAL A 809 -13.23 8.95 -14.71
CA VAL A 809 -13.11 9.57 -13.38
C VAL A 809 -11.69 10.10 -13.20
N GLY A 810 -11.57 11.39 -12.84
CA GLY A 810 -10.28 12.06 -12.71
C GLY A 810 -9.59 12.41 -14.03
N GLN A 811 -10.31 12.39 -15.15
CA GLN A 811 -9.77 12.78 -16.46
C GLN A 811 -9.25 14.22 -16.44
N ARG A 812 -8.04 14.40 -16.92
CA ARG A 812 -7.40 15.71 -17.03
C ARG A 812 -7.89 16.45 -18.27
N PHE A 813 -8.06 17.75 -18.12
CA PHE A 813 -8.40 18.69 -19.21
C PHE A 813 -7.25 19.69 -19.37
N GLY A 814 -7.00 20.09 -20.60
CA GLY A 814 -5.96 21.05 -20.95
C GLY A 814 -5.93 21.33 -22.43
N TYR A 815 -4.93 22.08 -22.86
CA TYR A 815 -4.76 22.48 -24.26
C TYR A 815 -4.10 21.37 -25.09
N ILE A 816 -4.40 21.31 -26.37
CA ILE A 816 -3.70 20.48 -27.35
C ILE A 816 -2.54 21.27 -27.89
N ALA A 817 -1.31 20.88 -27.58
CA ALA A 817 -0.12 21.47 -28.17
C ALA A 817 0.10 20.95 -29.60
N GLU A 818 0.41 21.85 -30.53
CA GLU A 818 0.70 21.55 -31.94
C GLU A 818 2.18 21.69 -32.29
N GLY A 819 3.02 22.04 -31.33
CA GLY A 819 4.44 22.25 -31.47
C GLY A 819 4.87 23.59 -30.86
N LEU A 820 5.97 24.13 -31.39
CA LEU A 820 6.52 25.41 -30.97
C LEU A 820 6.43 26.40 -32.11
N PHE A 821 6.10 27.67 -31.84
CA PHE A 821 6.13 28.73 -32.81
C PHE A 821 7.53 28.88 -33.39
N GLN A 822 7.66 28.83 -34.73
CA GLN A 822 8.96 28.89 -35.38
C GLN A 822 9.41 30.33 -35.69
N ASN A 823 8.46 31.23 -35.92
CA ASN A 823 8.76 32.63 -36.30
C ASN A 823 7.56 33.54 -36.06
N THR A 824 7.77 34.84 -36.18
CA THR A 824 6.77 35.89 -36.00
C THR A 824 5.64 35.88 -37.03
N SER A 825 5.90 35.40 -38.24
CA SER A 825 4.87 35.27 -39.30
C SER A 825 3.86 34.17 -38.92
N GLU A 826 4.34 33.05 -38.39
CA GLU A 826 3.48 31.98 -37.88
C GLU A 826 2.63 32.47 -36.69
N ILE A 827 3.23 33.23 -35.78
CA ILE A 827 2.51 33.82 -34.64
C ILE A 827 1.42 34.76 -35.12
N ALA A 828 1.70 35.58 -36.12
CA ALA A 828 0.71 36.53 -36.66
C ALA A 828 -0.53 35.84 -37.23
N GLY A 829 -0.34 34.64 -37.84
CA GLY A 829 -1.42 33.85 -38.46
C GLY A 829 -2.07 32.82 -37.54
N SER A 830 -1.69 32.74 -36.28
CA SER A 830 -2.17 31.71 -35.34
C SER A 830 -2.94 32.30 -34.16
N ALA A 831 -3.83 31.51 -33.59
CA ALA A 831 -4.46 31.82 -32.30
C ALA A 831 -3.40 31.88 -31.17
N LYS A 832 -3.60 32.72 -30.17
CA LYS A 832 -2.66 32.99 -29.08
C LYS A 832 -3.35 32.83 -27.75
N LEU A 833 -2.60 32.43 -26.74
CA LEU A 833 -3.12 32.30 -25.37
C LEU A 833 -3.52 33.69 -24.87
N GLU A 834 -4.73 33.80 -24.36
CA GLU A 834 -5.28 35.03 -23.78
C GLU A 834 -4.38 35.52 -22.65
N GLY A 835 -4.07 36.84 -22.67
CA GLY A 835 -3.18 37.44 -21.65
C GLY A 835 -1.69 37.18 -21.85
N HIS A 836 -1.25 36.53 -22.96
CA HIS A 836 0.14 36.30 -23.28
C HIS A 836 0.53 36.90 -24.65
N THR A 837 1.73 37.49 -24.69
CA THR A 837 2.34 37.92 -25.94
C THR A 837 3.27 36.83 -26.45
N ALA A 838 2.77 36.03 -27.40
CA ALA A 838 3.50 34.91 -27.97
C ALA A 838 4.81 35.32 -28.64
N GLN A 839 5.84 34.53 -28.47
CA GLN A 839 7.16 34.71 -29.09
C GLN A 839 7.59 33.41 -29.80
N PRO A 840 8.52 33.50 -30.79
CA PRO A 840 9.10 32.29 -31.37
C PRO A 840 9.69 31.38 -30.28
N GLY A 841 9.41 30.09 -30.34
CA GLY A 841 9.78 29.10 -29.37
C GLY A 841 8.76 28.87 -28.22
N ASP A 842 7.70 29.69 -28.16
CA ASP A 842 6.58 29.38 -27.25
C ASP A 842 5.73 28.23 -27.79
N ILE A 843 5.03 27.53 -26.88
CA ILE A 843 4.13 26.42 -27.28
C ILE A 843 2.93 26.98 -28.01
N LYS A 844 2.65 26.39 -29.18
CA LYS A 844 1.48 26.68 -30.00
C LYS A 844 0.36 25.72 -29.62
N TYR A 845 -0.82 26.29 -29.38
CA TYR A 845 -2.01 25.51 -29.00
C TYR A 845 -3.06 25.53 -30.10
N ARG A 846 -3.87 24.47 -30.15
CA ARG A 846 -4.99 24.34 -31.07
C ARG A 846 -6.16 25.16 -30.58
N ASP A 847 -6.68 26.02 -31.46
CA ASP A 847 -7.95 26.71 -31.32
C ASP A 847 -9.08 25.75 -31.71
N LEU A 848 -9.86 25.33 -30.70
CA LEU A 848 -10.91 24.31 -30.88
C LEU A 848 -12.23 24.92 -31.32
N ASN A 849 -12.51 26.16 -30.95
CA ASN A 849 -13.74 26.86 -31.27
C ASN A 849 -13.60 27.78 -32.49
N GLY A 850 -12.38 28.08 -32.95
CA GLY A 850 -12.08 28.86 -34.14
C GLY A 850 -12.24 30.36 -33.94
N ASP A 851 -12.19 30.90 -32.73
CA ASP A 851 -12.37 32.32 -32.43
C ASP A 851 -11.07 33.14 -32.48
N GLY A 852 -9.93 32.51 -32.70
CA GLY A 852 -8.60 33.11 -32.77
C GLY A 852 -7.93 33.39 -31.44
N ILE A 853 -8.52 32.96 -30.35
CA ILE A 853 -8.02 33.17 -28.96
C ILE A 853 -7.94 31.82 -28.26
N ILE A 854 -6.82 31.48 -27.69
CA ILE A 854 -6.69 30.27 -26.85
C ILE A 854 -7.06 30.64 -25.43
N ASN A 855 -8.13 30.04 -24.92
CA ASN A 855 -8.58 30.23 -23.53
C ASN A 855 -9.25 28.97 -22.98
N GLN A 856 -9.97 29.08 -21.88
CA GLN A 856 -10.65 27.94 -21.25
C GLN A 856 -11.63 27.19 -22.20
N LEU A 857 -12.13 27.83 -23.27
CA LEU A 857 -13.03 27.22 -24.23
C LEU A 857 -12.33 26.19 -25.13
N ASP A 858 -10.97 26.24 -25.21
CA ASP A 858 -10.14 25.33 -26.00
C ASP A 858 -9.58 24.18 -25.14
N GLN A 859 -9.97 24.11 -23.89
CA GLN A 859 -9.57 22.99 -23.06
C GLN A 859 -10.42 21.76 -23.35
N THR A 860 -9.75 20.65 -23.60
CA THR A 860 -10.39 19.36 -23.86
C THR A 860 -9.71 18.25 -23.08
N VAL A 861 -10.22 17.03 -23.23
CA VAL A 861 -9.63 15.83 -22.62
C VAL A 861 -8.20 15.64 -23.11
N ILE A 862 -7.26 15.62 -22.18
CA ILE A 862 -5.87 15.23 -22.41
C ILE A 862 -5.53 13.99 -21.57
N GLY A 863 -4.53 13.22 -21.99
CA GLY A 863 -4.17 11.96 -21.36
C GLY A 863 -4.64 10.74 -22.13
N ASN A 864 -4.26 9.58 -21.64
CA ASN A 864 -4.65 8.34 -22.29
C ASN A 864 -6.11 8.01 -21.94
N THR A 865 -6.93 7.82 -22.97
CA THR A 865 -8.35 7.44 -22.85
C THR A 865 -8.57 5.93 -22.88
N LYS A 866 -7.52 5.16 -23.17
CA LYS A 866 -7.59 3.69 -23.18
C LYS A 866 -7.68 3.15 -21.74
N PRO A 867 -8.31 1.98 -21.55
CA PRO A 867 -8.33 1.34 -20.25
C PRO A 867 -6.92 1.13 -19.68
N LEU A 868 -6.74 1.44 -18.40
CA LEU A 868 -5.49 1.16 -17.69
C LEU A 868 -5.29 -0.35 -17.62
N PHE A 869 -4.16 -0.83 -18.15
CA PHE A 869 -3.74 -2.21 -18.01
C PHE A 869 -2.53 -2.30 -17.06
N TYR A 870 -2.66 -3.06 -15.99
CA TYR A 870 -1.58 -3.32 -15.03
C TYR A 870 -1.37 -4.81 -14.85
N TYR A 871 -0.12 -5.18 -14.61
CA TYR A 871 0.26 -6.59 -14.56
C TYR A 871 1.43 -6.85 -13.62
N GLY A 872 1.50 -8.10 -13.16
CA GLY A 872 2.63 -8.68 -12.46
C GLY A 872 2.93 -10.06 -12.99
N LEU A 873 4.21 -10.38 -13.12
CA LEU A 873 4.70 -11.69 -13.53
C LEU A 873 5.71 -12.18 -12.49
N ASN A 874 5.33 -13.21 -11.74
CA ASN A 874 6.18 -13.85 -10.76
C ASN A 874 6.64 -15.21 -11.32
N LEU A 875 7.95 -15.40 -11.43
CA LEU A 875 8.53 -16.62 -11.94
C LEU A 875 9.65 -17.10 -11.00
N GLY A 876 9.88 -18.40 -10.99
CA GLY A 876 10.94 -18.96 -10.19
C GLY A 876 11.15 -20.45 -10.40
N PHE A 877 12.24 -20.94 -9.82
CA PHE A 877 12.57 -22.37 -9.85
C PHE A 877 13.26 -22.81 -8.55
N GLN A 878 13.28 -24.12 -8.34
CA GLN A 878 14.04 -24.78 -7.28
C GLN A 878 14.80 -25.95 -7.87
N PHE A 879 16.06 -26.11 -7.47
CA PHE A 879 16.95 -27.18 -7.91
C PHE A 879 18.01 -27.51 -6.86
N LYS A 880 17.96 -28.73 -6.29
CA LYS A 880 18.97 -29.26 -5.34
C LYS A 880 19.37 -28.26 -4.23
N GLY A 881 18.40 -27.64 -3.60
CA GLY A 881 18.62 -26.65 -2.54
C GLY A 881 18.77 -25.21 -3.02
N PHE A 882 19.03 -24.96 -4.28
CA PHE A 882 18.94 -23.64 -4.89
C PHE A 882 17.49 -23.27 -5.16
N ASP A 883 17.14 -22.02 -4.88
CA ASP A 883 15.89 -21.43 -5.28
C ASP A 883 16.11 -20.04 -5.90
N PHE A 884 15.26 -19.72 -6.86
CA PHE A 884 15.26 -18.46 -7.59
C PHE A 884 13.83 -17.95 -7.69
N SER A 885 13.63 -16.66 -7.56
CA SER A 885 12.36 -16.00 -7.90
C SER A 885 12.59 -14.59 -8.43
N ALA A 886 11.75 -14.17 -9.36
CA ALA A 886 11.73 -12.82 -9.89
C ALA A 886 10.30 -12.34 -10.05
N LEU A 887 10.04 -11.08 -9.68
CA LEU A 887 8.78 -10.40 -9.86
C LEU A 887 8.99 -9.20 -10.80
N LEU A 888 8.31 -9.26 -11.93
CA LEU A 888 8.17 -8.15 -12.86
C LEU A 888 6.81 -7.49 -12.63
N GLN A 889 6.77 -6.17 -12.63
CA GLN A 889 5.56 -5.37 -12.46
C GLN A 889 5.54 -4.27 -13.49
N GLY A 890 4.36 -3.94 -14.01
CA GLY A 890 4.23 -2.84 -14.94
C GLY A 890 2.81 -2.34 -15.12
N ALA A 891 2.71 -1.24 -15.88
CA ALA A 891 1.45 -0.67 -16.30
C ALA A 891 1.56 -0.14 -17.75
N LEU A 892 0.47 -0.28 -18.49
CA LEU A 892 0.31 0.22 -19.85
C LEU A 892 -0.91 1.14 -19.93
N ASN A 893 -0.95 1.95 -20.96
CA ASN A 893 -2.00 2.96 -21.16
C ASN A 893 -2.05 4.00 -20.02
N ARG A 894 -0.92 4.24 -19.39
CA ARG A 894 -0.76 5.23 -18.34
C ARG A 894 -0.20 6.52 -18.90
N THR A 895 -0.68 7.63 -18.41
CA THR A 895 -0.13 8.96 -18.68
C THR A 895 0.50 9.50 -17.40
N ILE A 896 1.69 10.08 -17.52
CA ILE A 896 2.28 10.96 -16.52
C ILE A 896 2.21 12.39 -17.04
N TYR A 897 2.06 13.34 -16.14
CA TYR A 897 2.01 14.74 -16.45
C TYR A 897 3.07 15.47 -15.63
N LEU A 898 4.02 16.08 -16.31
CA LEU A 898 5.14 16.76 -15.68
C LEU A 898 4.83 18.25 -15.57
N SER A 899 4.81 18.78 -14.35
CA SER A 899 4.46 20.17 -14.12
C SER A 899 4.96 20.64 -12.77
N ASN A 900 6.14 21.17 -12.69
CA ASN A 900 6.68 21.83 -11.49
C ASN A 900 8.13 22.34 -11.73
N ASN A 901 8.75 22.77 -10.66
CA ASN A 901 10.12 23.29 -10.65
C ASN A 901 11.20 22.28 -11.09
N THR A 902 10.89 20.99 -11.25
CA THR A 902 11.84 20.01 -11.80
C THR A 902 11.74 19.89 -13.32
N GLU A 903 10.81 20.63 -13.95
CA GLU A 903 10.60 20.68 -15.39
C GLU A 903 10.90 22.05 -15.96
N TRP A 904 10.43 23.09 -15.30
CA TRP A 904 10.49 24.46 -15.76
C TRP A 904 11.70 25.18 -15.19
N ALA A 905 12.52 25.76 -16.08
CA ALA A 905 13.70 26.50 -15.68
C ALA A 905 13.35 27.89 -15.11
N PHE A 906 14.25 28.44 -14.31
CA PHE A 906 14.26 29.84 -13.87
C PHE A 906 12.97 30.30 -13.19
N GLN A 907 12.24 29.38 -12.55
CA GLN A 907 11.09 29.74 -11.73
C GLN A 907 11.46 30.68 -10.60
N ASN A 908 10.51 31.15 -9.81
CA ASN A 908 10.76 32.05 -8.69
C ASN A 908 11.49 33.35 -9.13
N ASN A 909 10.91 34.05 -10.14
CA ASN A 909 11.45 35.28 -10.70
C ASN A 909 12.90 35.18 -11.24
N GLY A 910 13.25 33.99 -11.78
CA GLY A 910 14.55 33.73 -12.37
C GLY A 910 15.59 33.15 -11.43
N PHE A 911 15.23 32.95 -10.16
CA PHE A 911 16.12 32.37 -9.13
C PHE A 911 15.98 30.84 -9.02
N GLY A 912 15.04 30.21 -9.72
CA GLY A 912 14.85 28.76 -9.72
C GLY A 912 15.95 28.02 -10.49
N GLN A 913 16.10 26.73 -10.18
CA GLN A 913 17.03 25.81 -10.87
C GLN A 913 16.68 25.68 -12.38
N ALA A 914 17.65 25.26 -13.16
CA ALA A 914 17.49 24.77 -14.51
C ALA A 914 18.11 23.37 -14.63
N TRP A 915 17.61 22.57 -15.55
CA TRP A 915 17.84 21.14 -15.61
C TRP A 915 18.52 20.72 -16.92
N GLU A 916 19.16 19.55 -16.97
CA GLU A 916 19.83 19.03 -18.16
C GLU A 916 18.92 19.04 -19.41
N HIS A 917 17.64 18.71 -19.25
CA HIS A 917 16.71 18.71 -20.39
C HIS A 917 16.40 20.11 -20.96
N ASN A 918 16.64 21.18 -20.19
CA ASN A 918 16.51 22.53 -20.69
C ASN A 918 17.63 22.90 -21.68
N LEU A 919 18.67 22.08 -21.81
CA LEU A 919 19.67 22.21 -22.88
C LEU A 919 19.03 21.96 -24.26
N ASP A 920 17.96 21.16 -24.35
CA ASP A 920 17.22 20.87 -25.58
C ASP A 920 16.12 21.91 -25.89
N ARG A 921 16.27 23.12 -25.35
CA ARG A 921 15.32 24.25 -25.54
C ARG A 921 15.36 24.75 -27.01
N TRP A 922 14.28 25.38 -27.36
CA TRP A 922 14.16 26.06 -28.62
C TRP A 922 15.08 27.31 -28.69
N THR A 923 15.84 27.40 -29.76
CA THR A 923 16.56 28.62 -30.24
C THR A 923 16.40 28.67 -31.74
N PRO A 924 16.70 29.80 -32.40
CA PRO A 924 16.69 29.86 -33.88
C PRO A 924 17.57 28.77 -34.53
N GLN A 925 18.65 28.32 -33.85
CA GLN A 925 19.55 27.29 -34.36
C GLN A 925 19.03 25.87 -34.10
N THR A 926 18.27 25.65 -33.03
CA THR A 926 17.70 24.35 -32.66
C THR A 926 16.23 24.21 -33.00
N ALA A 927 15.66 25.16 -33.72
CA ALA A 927 14.23 25.25 -34.01
C ALA A 927 13.61 23.96 -34.60
N ALA A 928 14.35 23.21 -35.38
CA ALA A 928 13.89 21.94 -35.98
C ALA A 928 14.02 20.72 -35.09
N THR A 929 14.80 20.79 -34.01
CA THR A 929 15.15 19.65 -33.15
C THR A 929 14.77 19.84 -31.68
N ALA A 930 14.42 21.04 -31.28
CA ALA A 930 14.08 21.39 -29.91
C ALA A 930 12.90 20.56 -29.39
N THR A 931 13.09 20.00 -28.21
CA THR A 931 12.07 19.22 -27.47
C THR A 931 11.47 20.01 -26.32
N MET A 932 12.08 21.16 -26.00
CA MET A 932 11.63 22.08 -24.92
C MET A 932 11.35 23.46 -25.52
N PRO A 933 10.41 24.22 -24.93
CA PRO A 933 10.11 25.56 -25.41
C PRO A 933 11.29 26.51 -25.18
N ARG A 934 11.22 27.72 -25.70
CA ARG A 934 12.20 28.78 -25.39
C ARG A 934 12.26 29.00 -23.87
N LEU A 935 13.41 29.36 -23.38
CA LEU A 935 13.58 29.74 -21.99
C LEU A 935 13.06 31.16 -21.74
N SER A 936 12.47 31.32 -20.57
CA SER A 936 12.02 32.60 -20.00
C SER A 936 12.31 32.71 -18.52
N ILE A 937 12.31 33.93 -17.99
CA ILE A 937 12.55 34.22 -16.59
C ILE A 937 11.23 34.20 -15.81
N GLY A 938 11.16 33.40 -14.75
CA GLY A 938 9.95 33.25 -13.95
C GLY A 938 8.85 32.43 -14.66
N THR A 939 7.61 32.65 -14.28
CA THR A 939 6.47 31.91 -14.79
C THR A 939 6.11 32.37 -16.20
N ASN A 940 6.12 31.46 -17.17
CA ASN A 940 5.58 31.67 -18.50
C ASN A 940 4.22 31.01 -18.60
N ILE A 941 3.14 31.80 -18.49
CA ILE A 941 1.75 31.29 -18.47
C ILE A 941 1.39 30.48 -19.71
N ASN A 942 2.02 30.75 -20.87
CA ASN A 942 1.82 29.98 -22.08
C ASN A 942 2.57 28.63 -22.01
N ASN A 943 3.87 28.65 -21.74
CA ASN A 943 4.68 27.44 -21.80
C ASN A 943 4.44 26.49 -20.62
N GLU A 944 3.87 26.98 -19.53
CA GLU A 944 3.54 26.19 -18.33
C GLU A 944 2.07 25.75 -18.27
N ALA A 945 1.25 26.18 -19.24
CA ALA A 945 -0.15 25.82 -19.30
C ALA A 945 -0.35 24.30 -19.38
N THR A 946 -1.38 23.82 -18.70
CA THR A 946 -1.76 22.40 -18.73
C THR A 946 -2.09 21.98 -20.15
N SER A 947 -1.24 21.16 -20.75
CA SER A 947 -1.36 20.79 -22.16
C SER A 947 -0.77 19.42 -22.47
N THR A 948 -1.01 18.94 -23.68
CA THR A 948 -0.42 17.70 -24.17
C THR A 948 1.11 17.77 -24.33
N PHE A 949 1.71 18.97 -24.30
CA PHE A 949 3.15 19.12 -24.35
C PHE A 949 3.85 18.47 -23.14
N TRP A 950 3.31 18.66 -21.96
CA TRP A 950 3.84 18.13 -20.70
C TRP A 950 3.35 16.73 -20.35
N GLN A 951 2.67 16.11 -21.30
CA GLN A 951 2.11 14.78 -21.14
C GLN A 951 3.04 13.74 -21.77
N HIS A 952 3.44 12.75 -20.98
CA HIS A 952 4.30 11.67 -21.44
C HIS A 952 3.67 10.30 -21.14
N SER A 953 4.15 9.29 -21.87
CA SER A 953 3.76 7.92 -21.60
C SER A 953 4.31 7.45 -20.24
N GLY A 954 3.42 7.04 -19.35
CA GLY A 954 3.76 6.43 -18.06
C GLY A 954 3.86 4.90 -18.14
N ASN A 955 3.98 4.32 -19.34
CA ASN A 955 4.12 2.88 -19.51
C ASN A 955 5.47 2.41 -18.99
N TYR A 956 5.49 1.31 -18.24
CA TYR A 956 6.73 0.77 -17.71
C TYR A 956 6.67 -0.72 -17.42
N LEU A 957 7.85 -1.32 -17.33
CA LEU A 957 8.13 -2.64 -16.81
C LEU A 957 9.27 -2.52 -15.80
N ARG A 958 9.06 -2.99 -14.58
CA ARG A 958 10.07 -2.97 -13.51
C ARG A 958 10.36 -4.36 -13.01
N LEU A 959 11.64 -4.74 -12.92
CA LEU A 959 12.08 -5.87 -12.12
C LEU A 959 11.97 -5.45 -10.64
N LYS A 960 10.77 -5.69 -10.10
CA LYS A 960 10.38 -5.20 -8.77
C LYS A 960 11.10 -5.92 -7.66
N ASN A 961 11.28 -7.26 -7.83
CA ASN A 961 11.99 -8.08 -6.86
C ASN A 961 12.71 -9.23 -7.59
N ILE A 962 13.88 -9.58 -7.11
CA ILE A 962 14.61 -10.80 -7.49
C ILE A 962 15.19 -11.40 -6.22
N GLU A 963 15.18 -12.73 -6.10
CA GLU A 963 15.81 -13.46 -5.01
C GLU A 963 16.49 -14.71 -5.52
N VAL A 964 17.69 -14.98 -5.00
CA VAL A 964 18.43 -16.23 -5.16
C VAL A 964 18.74 -16.76 -3.76
N GLY A 965 18.42 -18.00 -3.50
CA GLY A 965 18.65 -18.65 -2.22
C GLY A 965 19.32 -20.00 -2.38
N TYR A 966 20.01 -20.43 -1.32
CA TYR A 966 20.55 -21.78 -1.19
C TYR A 966 20.28 -22.31 0.20
N THR A 967 19.58 -23.43 0.27
CA THR A 967 19.33 -24.17 1.50
C THR A 967 20.38 -25.25 1.66
N ILE A 968 21.15 -25.16 2.75
CA ILE A 968 22.23 -26.12 3.06
C ILE A 968 21.60 -27.49 3.30
N PRO A 969 22.19 -28.59 2.75
CA PRO A 969 21.66 -29.93 2.96
C PRO A 969 21.53 -30.31 4.42
N ASN A 970 20.40 -30.90 4.78
CA ASN A 970 20.11 -31.30 6.16
C ASN A 970 21.15 -32.24 6.78
N SER A 971 21.88 -33.02 5.98
CA SER A 971 22.99 -33.88 6.44
C SER A 971 24.12 -33.08 7.09
N LEU A 972 24.31 -31.83 6.71
CA LEU A 972 25.31 -30.92 7.28
C LEU A 972 24.73 -30.16 8.48
N THR A 973 23.53 -29.61 8.38
CA THR A 973 22.92 -28.77 9.43
C THR A 973 22.57 -29.56 10.68
N LYS A 974 22.16 -30.82 10.55
CA LYS A 974 21.90 -31.72 11.70
C LYS A 974 23.16 -32.00 12.54
N ARG A 975 24.36 -31.97 11.95
CA ARG A 975 25.62 -32.16 12.70
C ARG A 975 25.86 -31.07 13.76
N ILE A 976 25.27 -29.88 13.52
CA ILE A 976 25.35 -28.73 14.44
C ILE A 976 24.03 -28.47 15.16
N GLY A 977 23.09 -29.44 15.16
CA GLY A 977 21.83 -29.37 15.88
C GLY A 977 20.77 -28.46 15.26
N LEU A 978 20.93 -28.06 13.99
CA LEU A 978 19.99 -27.18 13.31
C LEU A 978 19.12 -27.96 12.31
N GLN A 979 17.84 -27.54 12.18
CA GLN A 979 16.91 -28.12 11.23
C GLN A 979 17.23 -27.70 9.80
N SER A 980 17.49 -26.41 9.58
CA SER A 980 17.87 -25.89 8.26
C SER A 980 18.60 -24.54 8.37
N ILE A 981 19.47 -24.29 7.41
CA ILE A 981 20.10 -22.99 7.16
C ILE A 981 19.86 -22.65 5.70
N ARG A 982 19.29 -21.46 5.42
CA ARG A 982 19.16 -20.92 4.07
C ARG A 982 19.88 -19.58 4.00
N VAL A 983 20.80 -19.44 3.06
CA VAL A 983 21.46 -18.17 2.71
C VAL A 983 20.80 -17.64 1.45
N PHE A 984 20.55 -16.34 1.39
CA PHE A 984 19.89 -15.73 0.23
C PHE A 984 20.39 -14.33 -0.05
N GLY A 985 20.27 -13.92 -1.29
CA GLY A 985 20.42 -12.55 -1.74
C GLY A 985 19.17 -12.13 -2.49
N ASN A 986 18.68 -10.94 -2.23
CA ASN A 986 17.57 -10.37 -2.98
C ASN A 986 17.76 -8.89 -3.27
N ALA A 987 17.01 -8.38 -4.25
CA ALA A 987 17.04 -6.97 -4.59
C ALA A 987 15.65 -6.46 -4.94
N THR A 988 15.41 -5.17 -4.68
CA THR A 988 14.17 -4.49 -5.09
C THR A 988 14.47 -3.34 -6.04
N ASN A 989 13.53 -3.07 -6.96
CA ASN A 989 13.61 -2.01 -7.95
C ASN A 989 14.92 -2.05 -8.77
N LEU A 990 15.38 -3.26 -9.13
CA LEU A 990 16.71 -3.46 -9.71
C LEU A 990 16.84 -2.83 -11.10
N LEU A 991 15.84 -3.02 -11.96
CA LEU A 991 15.79 -2.48 -13.32
C LEU A 991 14.40 -1.89 -13.58
N THR A 992 14.36 -0.80 -14.32
CA THR A 992 13.10 -0.16 -14.77
C THR A 992 13.26 0.20 -16.25
N PHE A 993 12.34 -0.30 -17.06
CA PHE A 993 12.19 0.05 -18.47
C PHE A 993 10.92 0.90 -18.56
N ALA A 994 11.05 2.15 -18.89
CA ALA A 994 9.95 3.12 -19.02
C ALA A 994 9.89 3.67 -20.44
N ALA A 995 8.68 3.93 -20.93
CA ALA A 995 8.51 4.57 -22.23
C ALA A 995 9.00 6.02 -22.24
N TYR A 996 9.02 6.65 -21.06
CA TYR A 996 9.68 7.91 -20.80
C TYR A 996 10.63 7.73 -19.62
N ASP A 997 11.91 7.74 -19.87
CA ASP A 997 12.94 7.28 -18.92
C ASP A 997 13.62 8.41 -18.15
N ARG A 998 13.33 9.66 -18.46
CA ARG A 998 13.90 10.83 -17.77
C ARG A 998 13.52 10.88 -16.29
N VAL A 999 12.29 10.49 -15.96
CA VAL A 999 11.78 10.40 -14.60
C VAL A 999 11.42 8.98 -14.21
N ASP A 1000 11.25 8.72 -12.92
CA ASP A 1000 10.69 7.45 -12.48
C ASP A 1000 9.20 7.39 -12.83
N PRO A 1001 8.69 6.31 -13.45
CA PRO A 1001 7.29 6.23 -13.88
C PRO A 1001 6.29 6.23 -12.71
N GLU A 1002 6.72 5.93 -11.50
CA GLU A 1002 5.86 5.93 -10.31
C GLU A 1002 6.08 7.19 -9.44
N VAL A 1003 7.30 7.77 -9.45
CA VAL A 1003 7.67 8.95 -8.65
C VAL A 1003 8.23 10.03 -9.55
N TYR A 1004 7.48 11.10 -9.72
CA TYR A 1004 7.82 12.26 -10.52
C TYR A 1004 7.38 13.54 -9.79
N ASN A 1005 7.61 14.71 -10.38
CA ASN A 1005 7.21 16.01 -9.84
C ASN A 1005 7.88 16.34 -8.48
N GLY A 1006 9.18 16.04 -8.33
CA GLY A 1006 9.97 16.47 -7.18
C GLY A 1006 9.73 15.71 -5.87
N ASN A 1007 8.96 14.64 -5.89
CA ASN A 1007 8.78 13.79 -4.71
C ASN A 1007 10.09 13.07 -4.36
N TYR A 1008 10.18 12.59 -3.10
CA TYR A 1008 11.36 11.84 -2.63
C TYR A 1008 11.59 10.60 -3.52
N PRO A 1009 12.77 10.47 -4.16
CA PRO A 1009 13.02 9.39 -5.12
C PRO A 1009 12.93 8.00 -4.49
N LEU A 1010 12.53 6.99 -5.29
CA LEU A 1010 12.57 5.60 -4.87
C LEU A 1010 13.99 5.12 -4.64
N GLN A 1011 14.10 4.05 -3.88
CA GLN A 1011 15.39 3.41 -3.60
C GLN A 1011 15.46 2.04 -4.28
N ARG A 1012 16.64 1.74 -4.84
CA ARG A 1012 17.09 0.39 -5.15
C ARG A 1012 17.71 -0.20 -3.90
N SER A 1013 17.35 -1.42 -3.55
CA SER A 1013 17.92 -2.13 -2.41
C SER A 1013 18.54 -3.43 -2.88
N ILE A 1014 19.79 -3.72 -2.46
CA ILE A 1014 20.46 -5.00 -2.67
C ILE A 1014 20.74 -5.57 -1.28
N ASN A 1015 20.19 -6.72 -1.01
CA ASN A 1015 20.10 -7.32 0.31
C ASN A 1015 20.73 -8.72 0.34
N MET A 1016 21.35 -9.05 1.46
CA MET A 1016 21.82 -10.41 1.76
C MET A 1016 21.22 -10.83 3.11
N GLY A 1017 20.89 -12.10 3.22
CA GLY A 1017 20.29 -12.62 4.43
C GLY A 1017 20.57 -14.09 4.69
N ILE A 1018 20.31 -14.48 5.94
CA ILE A 1018 20.36 -15.85 6.42
C ILE A 1018 19.08 -16.15 7.20
N ASN A 1019 18.52 -17.32 6.97
CA ASN A 1019 17.43 -17.88 7.75
C ASN A 1019 17.90 -19.19 8.41
N ILE A 1020 17.76 -19.30 9.73
CA ILE A 1020 18.16 -20.44 10.52
C ILE A 1020 16.92 -21.00 11.23
N LYS A 1021 16.67 -22.31 11.10
CA LYS A 1021 15.63 -23.03 11.85
C LYS A 1021 16.27 -24.02 12.80
N PHE A 1022 15.79 -23.98 14.07
CA PHE A 1022 16.25 -24.82 15.16
C PHE A 1022 15.33 -25.99 15.43
#